data_dd1d6b9d489cbc433a6084830814fc5f
#
_entry.id   dd1d6b9d489cbc433a6084830814fc5f
#
_cell.length_a   1.000
_cell.length_b   1.000
_cell.length_c   1.000
_cell.angle_alpha   90.00
_cell.angle_beta   90.00
_cell.angle_gamma   90.00
#
_symmetry.space_group_name_H-M   'P 1'
#
loop_
_entity.id
_entity.type
_entity.pdbx_description
1 polymer ?
#
loop_
_entity_poly.entity_id
_entity_poly.type
_entity_poly.pdbx_seq_one_letter_code
_entity_poly.pdbx_strand_id
1 'polypeptide(L)'
;MSNPGFFSKDGTAYIVTEPYTAIPFTNVLYNEDGYLTELTQWGTGASSVQFADKETCTILLEGGKALYLRNEKTGKVWCPGIEPMHSAVEKFTCEHGDGYTTVSSEFEGISVRFRTFVPAKGLREVWTVEITNHNNIATELSVVPMVKMELMGYTGPRFCNSPLQSYVTTFEEELNGTYFETRNPNTKGKPYDAVLAASGKVDFYSGCDRATLAAPQTLYYPYALLNGKNLDSSVSMSGIPFMALQCIASIEPGETKRMDFVLGTCCNKEEAKEIVSVLSSETAVEAEFEKALAKIDKRRKRVRIKTPDDKINYFVNTWLKKGMEYCLRKKDATRDNLQFAFGLTMSEPEVTKDTIRLAMSYQYKDGHTVRSWLPLDETYYSDGPLWIVLVTCDYLKYTSDVDFLKEKVPYFDGGEATVLDHLQSGIERLCTDKGPHNLCLARWADWNDALNLDDPNAESVFVSMGLAWCLKEMSVLMKYIGMDMLADKYTTSYEELKEIINQNCWDEKGEYYVRGFSHGKVIGGTESEGSTIYANPQTWAVLSGVVTAERVEKIVAATDKYIVTDLGCLVNYPAYAEAMPEIGRISYQYPGTVENGAVYCHATAFKINADVMRGDGERAYRELKKIMPDSETTPYEVSGALPYTLTSCYATNEHIWGKTGRPWLTGSQGWMMRCVVEGFLGIQKAYGGFYVTPAMPDDWNEAECMIERNGTEYVFTIKRTGVESITVDGVMQKQSFVAFSEKERVCVDITM
;
A
#
# COMPACT_ATOMS: atom_id res chain seq x y z
N MET A 1 -14.22 -3.83 -24.10
CA MET A 1 -14.43 -2.43 -23.67
C MET A 1 -13.09 -1.74 -23.81
N SER A 2 -13.07 -0.48 -24.27
CA SER A 2 -11.82 0.28 -24.33
C SER A 2 -11.29 0.51 -22.92
N ASN A 3 -9.98 0.73 -22.77
CA ASN A 3 -9.37 1.09 -21.48
C ASN A 3 -10.15 2.28 -20.89
N PRO A 4 -10.66 2.18 -19.64
CA PRO A 4 -11.53 3.21 -19.05
C PRO A 4 -10.83 4.55 -18.73
N GLY A 5 -9.51 4.66 -18.98
CA GLY A 5 -8.74 5.86 -18.72
C GLY A 5 -7.29 5.75 -19.16
N PHE A 6 -6.47 6.71 -18.73
CA PHE A 6 -5.05 6.80 -19.07
C PHE A 6 -4.26 7.55 -18.00
N PHE A 7 -2.94 7.34 -17.96
CA PHE A 7 -2.06 8.12 -17.10
C PHE A 7 -1.87 9.54 -17.62
N SER A 8 -1.75 10.51 -16.72
CA SER A 8 -1.26 11.84 -17.06
C SER A 8 0.15 11.74 -17.66
N LYS A 9 0.57 12.76 -18.43
CA LYS A 9 1.85 12.75 -19.13
C LYS A 9 3.06 12.52 -18.21
N ASP A 10 2.97 12.98 -16.97
CA ASP A 10 4.01 12.83 -15.95
C ASP A 10 3.81 11.61 -15.05
N GLY A 11 2.74 10.83 -15.27
CA GLY A 11 2.39 9.63 -14.50
C GLY A 11 1.92 9.89 -13.08
N THR A 12 1.67 11.14 -12.68
CA THR A 12 1.29 11.49 -11.31
C THR A 12 -0.21 11.37 -11.05
N ALA A 13 -1.00 11.22 -12.09
CA ALA A 13 -2.43 10.99 -12.03
C ALA A 13 -2.88 9.92 -13.02
N TYR A 14 -4.02 9.29 -12.73
CA TYR A 14 -4.77 8.46 -13.65
C TYR A 14 -6.13 9.10 -13.93
N ILE A 15 -6.43 9.30 -15.21
CA ILE A 15 -7.64 10.00 -15.68
C ILE A 15 -8.63 8.96 -16.16
N VAL A 16 -9.74 8.80 -15.43
CA VAL A 16 -10.86 7.92 -15.78
C VAL A 16 -11.83 8.72 -16.65
N THR A 17 -12.18 8.20 -17.83
CA THR A 17 -13.10 8.82 -18.78
C THR A 17 -14.41 8.08 -18.92
N GLU A 18 -14.45 6.81 -18.48
CA GLU A 18 -15.65 5.99 -18.47
C GLU A 18 -16.34 6.06 -17.13
N PRO A 19 -17.57 6.57 -17.07
CA PRO A 19 -18.29 6.70 -15.80
C PRO A 19 -18.70 5.35 -15.20
N TYR A 20 -18.96 4.35 -16.04
CA TYR A 20 -19.36 3.01 -15.63
C TYR A 20 -18.22 2.02 -15.88
N THR A 21 -17.60 1.58 -14.82
CA THR A 21 -16.49 0.63 -14.81
C THR A 21 -16.92 -0.68 -14.15
N ALA A 22 -16.20 -1.79 -14.44
CA ALA A 22 -16.54 -3.10 -13.88
C ALA A 22 -16.42 -3.15 -12.36
N ILE A 23 -15.47 -2.38 -11.80
CA ILE A 23 -15.32 -2.11 -10.37
C ILE A 23 -15.10 -0.61 -10.20
N PRO A 24 -15.43 0.00 -9.05
CA PRO A 24 -15.08 1.39 -8.78
C PRO A 24 -13.57 1.62 -8.86
N PHE A 25 -13.15 2.64 -9.61
CA PHE A 25 -11.77 3.14 -9.54
C PHE A 25 -11.62 3.95 -8.27
N THR A 26 -10.62 3.61 -7.47
CA THR A 26 -10.44 4.22 -6.15
C THR A 26 -9.10 4.91 -6.01
N ASN A 27 -9.10 6.02 -5.28
CA ASN A 27 -7.91 6.72 -4.86
C ASN A 27 -7.86 6.82 -3.34
N VAL A 28 -6.66 6.88 -2.80
CA VAL A 28 -6.42 7.00 -1.36
C VAL A 28 -5.66 8.28 -1.08
N LEU A 29 -6.16 9.07 -0.14
CA LEU A 29 -5.55 10.34 0.29
C LEU A 29 -5.36 10.28 1.80
N TYR A 30 -4.20 10.70 2.29
CA TYR A 30 -3.86 10.60 3.70
C TYR A 30 -2.80 11.63 4.11
N ASN A 31 -2.66 11.81 5.43
CA ASN A 31 -1.59 12.63 6.00
C ASN A 31 -0.92 11.94 7.21
N GLU A 32 0.10 12.61 7.79
CA GLU A 32 0.86 12.09 8.92
C GLU A 32 0.07 12.04 10.23
N ASP A 33 -0.93 12.91 10.38
CA ASP A 33 -1.75 12.95 11.60
C ASP A 33 -2.79 11.81 11.64
N GLY A 34 -2.78 10.92 10.64
CA GLY A 34 -3.59 9.71 10.61
C GLY A 34 -4.92 9.84 9.89
N TYR A 35 -5.24 10.99 9.29
CA TYR A 35 -6.44 11.12 8.45
C TYR A 35 -6.26 10.36 7.14
N LEU A 36 -7.27 9.59 6.75
CA LEU A 36 -7.31 8.85 5.50
C LEU A 36 -8.71 8.92 4.89
N THR A 37 -8.78 9.18 3.58
CA THR A 37 -10.01 9.06 2.79
C THR A 37 -9.77 8.21 1.55
N GLU A 38 -10.69 7.30 1.29
CA GLU A 38 -10.75 6.47 0.09
C GLU A 38 -11.88 7.01 -0.78
N LEU A 39 -11.57 7.40 -2.01
CA LEU A 39 -12.50 8.04 -2.93
C LEU A 39 -12.71 7.18 -4.18
N THR A 40 -13.94 7.03 -4.61
CA THR A 40 -14.29 6.45 -5.91
C THR A 40 -14.13 7.48 -7.02
N GLN A 41 -14.17 7.04 -8.28
CA GLN A 41 -14.21 7.96 -9.43
C GLN A 41 -15.41 8.92 -9.44
N TRP A 42 -16.39 8.70 -8.60
CA TRP A 42 -17.57 9.55 -8.50
C TRP A 42 -17.51 10.60 -7.37
N GLY A 43 -16.39 10.62 -6.63
CA GLY A 43 -16.20 11.51 -5.49
C GLY A 43 -16.91 11.07 -4.20
N THR A 44 -17.54 9.88 -4.22
CA THR A 44 -18.04 9.22 -3.01
C THR A 44 -16.93 8.41 -2.35
N GLY A 45 -17.13 7.91 -1.13
CA GLY A 45 -16.13 7.08 -0.51
C GLY A 45 -16.26 6.96 1.00
N ALA A 46 -15.15 6.56 1.65
CA ALA A 46 -15.03 6.36 3.09
C ALA A 46 -13.94 7.25 3.68
N SER A 47 -14.04 7.57 4.97
CA SER A 47 -13.00 8.30 5.69
C SER A 47 -12.76 7.68 7.06
N SER A 48 -11.51 7.73 7.53
CA SER A 48 -11.09 7.18 8.82
C SER A 48 -9.92 7.98 9.41
N VAL A 49 -9.72 7.82 10.71
CA VAL A 49 -8.55 8.35 11.43
C VAL A 49 -7.86 7.20 12.14
N GLN A 50 -6.56 7.08 11.97
CA GLN A 50 -5.72 6.22 12.80
C GLN A 50 -5.10 7.06 13.91
N PHE A 51 -5.33 6.70 15.16
CA PHE A 51 -4.78 7.39 16.32
C PHE A 51 -3.32 7.00 16.58
N ALA A 52 -2.67 7.72 17.49
CA ALA A 52 -1.29 7.46 17.87
C ALA A 52 -1.06 6.06 18.48
N ASP A 53 -2.07 5.51 19.15
CA ASP A 53 -2.08 4.13 19.68
C ASP A 53 -2.42 3.06 18.62
N LYS A 54 -2.47 3.47 17.34
CA LYS A 54 -2.84 2.64 16.17
C LYS A 54 -4.30 2.22 16.09
N GLU A 55 -5.13 2.52 17.07
CA GLU A 55 -6.58 2.34 16.94
C GLU A 55 -7.12 3.16 15.77
N THR A 56 -8.00 2.58 14.98
CA THR A 56 -8.62 3.26 13.82
C THR A 56 -10.09 3.59 14.13
N CYS A 57 -10.45 4.85 13.95
CA CYS A 57 -11.83 5.31 14.00
C CYS A 57 -12.36 5.52 12.58
N THR A 58 -13.42 4.84 12.21
CA THR A 58 -14.14 5.07 10.96
C THR A 58 -15.03 6.32 11.11
N ILE A 59 -14.78 7.34 10.30
CA ILE A 59 -15.60 8.54 10.24
C ILE A 59 -16.83 8.29 9.36
N LEU A 60 -16.58 7.78 8.15
CA LEU A 60 -17.59 7.49 7.14
C LEU A 60 -17.33 6.12 6.55
N LEU A 61 -18.38 5.32 6.41
CA LEU A 61 -18.33 4.09 5.60
C LEU A 61 -18.34 4.40 4.11
N GLU A 62 -18.08 3.39 3.29
CA GLU A 62 -18.24 3.46 1.83
C GLU A 62 -19.62 4.00 1.46
N GLY A 63 -19.65 5.01 0.57
CA GLY A 63 -20.89 5.71 0.21
C GLY A 63 -21.44 6.64 1.32
N GLY A 64 -20.66 6.91 2.37
CA GLY A 64 -21.08 7.79 3.48
C GLY A 64 -21.03 9.29 3.17
N LYS A 65 -20.58 9.71 1.98
CA LYS A 65 -20.52 11.11 1.57
C LYS A 65 -20.98 11.32 0.14
N ALA A 66 -21.62 12.47 -0.11
CA ALA A 66 -22.07 12.87 -1.44
C ALA A 66 -22.14 14.40 -1.55
N LEU A 67 -22.01 14.89 -2.78
CA LEU A 67 -22.26 16.27 -3.17
C LEU A 67 -23.39 16.30 -4.17
N TYR A 68 -24.45 17.07 -3.86
CA TYR A 68 -25.58 17.26 -4.76
C TYR A 68 -25.61 18.71 -5.25
N LEU A 69 -26.12 18.85 -6.47
CA LEU A 69 -26.54 20.14 -7.00
C LEU A 69 -28.06 20.10 -7.29
N ARG A 70 -28.74 21.20 -7.06
CA ARG A 70 -30.13 21.36 -7.43
C ARG A 70 -30.31 22.71 -8.16
N ASN A 71 -30.94 22.67 -9.33
CA ASN A 71 -31.37 23.88 -10.01
C ASN A 71 -32.68 24.36 -9.36
N GLU A 72 -32.64 25.52 -8.73
CA GLU A 72 -33.77 26.05 -7.94
C GLU A 72 -35.00 26.35 -8.80
N LYS A 73 -34.80 26.68 -10.08
CA LYS A 73 -35.89 26.96 -11.01
C LYS A 73 -36.56 25.71 -11.57
N THR A 74 -35.78 24.70 -11.93
CA THR A 74 -36.29 23.47 -12.57
C THR A 74 -36.57 22.35 -11.57
N GLY A 75 -36.01 22.43 -10.36
CA GLY A 75 -36.05 21.37 -9.33
C GLY A 75 -35.20 20.15 -9.65
N LYS A 76 -34.41 20.16 -10.74
CA LYS A 76 -33.58 19.05 -11.11
C LYS A 76 -32.41 18.92 -10.15
N VAL A 77 -32.17 17.69 -9.69
CA VAL A 77 -31.08 17.32 -8.74
C VAL A 77 -30.12 16.36 -9.42
N TRP A 78 -28.82 16.58 -9.25
CA TRP A 78 -27.77 15.68 -9.75
C TRP A 78 -26.54 15.69 -8.86
N CYS A 79 -25.64 14.73 -9.07
CA CYS A 79 -24.29 14.70 -8.48
C CYS A 79 -23.24 15.00 -9.55
N PRO A 80 -22.09 15.63 -9.21
CA PRO A 80 -20.98 15.84 -10.17
C PRO A 80 -20.45 14.53 -10.74
N GLY A 81 -20.36 13.49 -9.90
CA GLY A 81 -20.20 12.11 -10.35
C GLY A 81 -21.57 11.53 -10.69
N ILE A 82 -21.59 10.27 -11.07
CA ILE A 82 -22.86 9.55 -11.34
C ILE A 82 -23.53 9.14 -10.04
N GLU A 83 -22.71 8.63 -9.12
CA GLU A 83 -23.17 8.19 -7.81
C GLU A 83 -23.30 9.37 -6.82
N PRO A 84 -24.20 9.24 -5.83
CA PRO A 84 -25.01 8.04 -5.54
C PRO A 84 -26.38 8.02 -6.26
N MET A 85 -26.71 9.00 -7.08
CA MET A 85 -28.04 9.12 -7.70
C MET A 85 -28.19 8.51 -9.11
N HIS A 86 -27.15 7.94 -9.68
CA HIS A 86 -27.08 7.56 -11.09
C HIS A 86 -27.38 8.75 -12.04
N SER A 87 -26.77 9.90 -11.75
CA SER A 87 -27.00 11.12 -12.51
C SER A 87 -26.56 10.98 -13.97
N ALA A 88 -27.41 11.42 -14.89
CA ALA A 88 -27.11 11.42 -16.33
C ALA A 88 -26.28 12.65 -16.72
N VAL A 89 -25.02 12.68 -16.29
CA VAL A 89 -24.07 13.76 -16.58
C VAL A 89 -23.38 13.53 -17.93
N GLU A 90 -22.91 14.61 -18.53
CA GLU A 90 -22.13 14.62 -19.77
C GLU A 90 -20.66 15.00 -19.46
N LYS A 91 -19.74 14.70 -20.41
CA LYS A 91 -18.32 15.07 -20.34
C LYS A 91 -17.65 14.66 -19.03
N PHE A 92 -18.03 13.48 -18.53
CA PHE A 92 -17.49 12.96 -17.28
C PHE A 92 -15.98 12.67 -17.39
N THR A 93 -15.24 13.14 -16.39
CA THR A 93 -13.86 12.72 -16.14
C THR A 93 -13.60 12.67 -14.64
N CYS A 94 -12.77 11.73 -14.23
CA CYS A 94 -12.23 11.70 -12.86
C CYS A 94 -10.71 11.60 -12.92
N GLU A 95 -10.02 12.53 -12.29
CA GLU A 95 -8.58 12.55 -12.15
C GLU A 95 -8.20 12.07 -10.74
N HIS A 96 -7.66 10.86 -10.64
CA HIS A 96 -7.07 10.32 -9.43
C HIS A 96 -5.59 10.69 -9.37
N GLY A 97 -5.27 11.81 -8.73
CA GLY A 97 -3.91 12.29 -8.55
C GLY A 97 -3.24 11.75 -7.28
N ASP A 98 -1.91 11.85 -7.25
CA ASP A 98 -1.16 11.60 -6.02
C ASP A 98 -1.32 12.80 -5.07
N GLY A 99 -2.34 12.74 -4.22
CA GLY A 99 -2.70 13.77 -3.24
C GLY A 99 -4.07 14.43 -3.43
N TYR A 100 -4.80 14.10 -4.49
CA TYR A 100 -6.15 14.63 -4.73
C TYR A 100 -6.98 13.70 -5.61
N THR A 101 -8.30 13.93 -5.61
CA THR A 101 -9.23 13.41 -6.62
C THR A 101 -10.07 14.56 -7.13
N THR A 102 -10.19 14.69 -8.45
CA THR A 102 -11.05 15.70 -9.08
C THR A 102 -12.05 15.02 -10.01
N VAL A 103 -13.33 15.23 -9.75
CA VAL A 103 -14.44 14.80 -10.62
C VAL A 103 -14.92 16.01 -11.40
N SER A 104 -15.03 15.88 -12.73
CA SER A 104 -15.55 16.92 -13.58
C SER A 104 -16.66 16.38 -14.47
N SER A 105 -17.73 17.14 -14.64
CA SER A 105 -18.86 16.78 -15.51
C SER A 105 -19.68 17.99 -15.90
N GLU A 106 -20.60 17.79 -16.84
CA GLU A 106 -21.58 18.81 -17.28
C GLU A 106 -22.99 18.24 -17.15
N PHE A 107 -23.93 19.05 -16.70
CA PHE A 107 -25.35 18.75 -16.68
C PHE A 107 -26.15 19.99 -17.08
N GLU A 108 -26.93 19.89 -18.16
CA GLU A 108 -27.77 20.97 -18.71
C GLU A 108 -27.04 22.33 -18.85
N GLY A 109 -25.83 22.30 -19.38
CA GLY A 109 -25.01 23.51 -19.59
C GLY A 109 -24.38 24.06 -18.32
N ILE A 110 -24.38 23.33 -17.23
CA ILE A 110 -23.66 23.65 -15.99
C ILE A 110 -22.49 22.67 -15.86
N SER A 111 -21.27 23.18 -15.97
CA SER A 111 -20.06 22.38 -15.66
C SER A 111 -19.74 22.46 -14.17
N VAL A 112 -19.34 21.34 -13.61
CA VAL A 112 -18.90 21.23 -12.22
C VAL A 112 -17.53 20.57 -12.18
N ARG A 113 -16.62 21.13 -11.39
CA ARG A 113 -15.33 20.54 -11.03
C ARG A 113 -15.29 20.41 -9.51
N PHE A 114 -15.25 19.16 -9.04
CA PHE A 114 -15.27 18.81 -7.62
C PHE A 114 -13.94 18.14 -7.25
N ARG A 115 -13.08 18.87 -6.51
CA ARG A 115 -11.79 18.39 -6.02
C ARG A 115 -11.88 18.06 -4.54
N THR A 116 -11.36 16.89 -4.16
CA THR A 116 -11.13 16.50 -2.77
C THR A 116 -9.63 16.29 -2.54
N PHE A 117 -9.11 16.85 -1.43
CA PHE A 117 -7.74 16.61 -0.97
C PHE A 117 -7.66 16.52 0.55
N VAL A 118 -6.59 15.91 1.07
CA VAL A 118 -6.26 15.86 2.50
C VAL A 118 -5.09 16.80 2.75
N PRO A 119 -5.24 17.86 3.58
CA PRO A 119 -4.14 18.73 3.96
C PRO A 119 -2.97 17.96 4.58
N ALA A 120 -1.75 18.49 4.46
CA ALA A 120 -0.56 17.85 5.00
C ALA A 120 -0.63 17.59 6.51
N LYS A 121 -1.45 18.36 7.24
CA LYS A 121 -1.70 18.22 8.67
C LYS A 121 -3.18 18.45 9.01
N GLY A 122 -3.57 17.94 10.19
CA GLY A 122 -4.92 18.04 10.73
C GLY A 122 -5.81 16.88 10.29
N LEU A 123 -6.80 16.58 11.10
CA LEU A 123 -7.73 15.47 10.87
C LEU A 123 -8.91 15.90 10.01
N ARG A 124 -8.65 16.23 8.73
CA ARG A 124 -9.64 16.81 7.83
C ARG A 124 -9.38 16.51 6.36
N GLU A 125 -10.45 16.57 5.57
CA GLU A 125 -10.43 16.65 4.12
C GLU A 125 -11.11 17.94 3.65
N VAL A 126 -10.68 18.48 2.53
CA VAL A 126 -11.20 19.71 1.94
C VAL A 126 -11.81 19.40 0.58
N TRP A 127 -12.99 19.96 0.31
CA TRP A 127 -13.75 19.82 -0.92
C TRP A 127 -13.84 21.18 -1.59
N THR A 128 -13.30 21.31 -2.81
CA THR A 128 -13.42 22.51 -3.63
C THR A 128 -14.40 22.24 -4.77
N VAL A 129 -15.44 23.06 -4.89
CA VAL A 129 -16.47 22.95 -5.92
C VAL A 129 -16.44 24.20 -6.78
N GLU A 130 -16.09 24.06 -8.05
CA GLU A 130 -16.13 25.12 -9.05
C GLU A 130 -17.28 24.84 -10.02
N ILE A 131 -18.16 25.84 -10.23
CA ILE A 131 -19.37 25.69 -11.03
C ILE A 131 -19.39 26.78 -12.10
N THR A 132 -19.46 26.39 -13.37
CA THR A 132 -19.51 27.32 -14.50
C THR A 132 -20.85 27.21 -15.21
N ASN A 133 -21.51 28.32 -15.41
CA ASN A 133 -22.77 28.42 -16.15
C ASN A 133 -22.51 28.72 -17.64
N HIS A 134 -22.72 27.78 -18.53
CA HIS A 134 -22.58 27.93 -19.96
C HIS A 134 -23.91 28.34 -20.66
N ASN A 135 -25.01 28.46 -19.90
CA ASN A 135 -26.28 28.89 -20.41
C ASN A 135 -26.30 30.43 -20.64
N ASN A 136 -27.26 30.90 -21.42
CA ASN A 136 -27.45 32.31 -21.73
C ASN A 136 -28.24 33.07 -20.67
N ILE A 137 -28.60 32.44 -19.57
CA ILE A 137 -29.40 33.01 -18.46
C ILE A 137 -28.71 32.71 -17.13
N ALA A 138 -28.90 33.63 -16.18
CA ALA A 138 -28.48 33.38 -14.81
C ALA A 138 -29.19 32.14 -14.25
N THR A 139 -28.46 31.28 -13.56
CA THR A 139 -28.99 30.07 -12.97
C THR A 139 -28.73 30.05 -11.46
N GLU A 140 -29.77 29.87 -10.68
CA GLU A 140 -29.68 29.72 -9.24
C GLU A 140 -29.57 28.24 -8.88
N LEU A 141 -28.49 27.90 -8.17
CA LEU A 141 -28.16 26.54 -7.81
C LEU A 141 -27.96 26.40 -6.30
N SER A 142 -28.48 25.31 -5.75
CA SER A 142 -28.06 24.81 -4.44
C SER A 142 -26.88 23.85 -4.60
N VAL A 143 -25.86 24.02 -3.74
CA VAL A 143 -24.74 23.07 -3.55
C VAL A 143 -24.89 22.43 -2.17
N VAL A 144 -25.00 21.12 -2.12
CA VAL A 144 -25.45 20.41 -0.92
C VAL A 144 -24.52 19.24 -0.60
N PRO A 145 -23.46 19.45 0.21
CA PRO A 145 -22.70 18.37 0.78
C PRO A 145 -23.51 17.63 1.85
N MET A 146 -23.48 16.31 1.82
CA MET A 146 -24.13 15.44 2.80
C MET A 146 -23.19 14.36 3.25
N VAL A 147 -23.14 14.09 4.56
CA VAL A 147 -22.34 13.02 5.16
C VAL A 147 -23.13 12.21 6.18
N LYS A 148 -22.99 10.89 6.12
CA LYS A 148 -23.48 9.92 7.10
C LYS A 148 -22.31 9.37 7.87
N MET A 149 -22.29 9.55 9.17
CA MET A 149 -21.13 9.26 10.02
C MET A 149 -21.25 7.96 10.78
N GLU A 150 -20.10 7.36 11.11
CA GLU A 150 -19.98 6.11 11.88
C GLU A 150 -19.14 6.30 13.16
N LEU A 151 -18.84 7.53 13.53
CA LEU A 151 -17.90 7.92 14.60
C LEU A 151 -18.10 7.20 15.95
N MET A 152 -19.23 6.59 16.19
CA MET A 152 -19.53 5.97 17.47
C MET A 152 -19.26 4.45 17.51
N GLY A 153 -18.75 3.86 16.43
CA GLY A 153 -18.55 2.41 16.36
C GLY A 153 -19.84 1.61 16.58
N TYR A 154 -20.99 2.17 16.19
CA TYR A 154 -22.28 1.58 16.42
C TYR A 154 -22.45 0.30 15.61
N THR A 155 -22.36 -0.84 16.31
CA THR A 155 -22.53 -2.17 15.73
C THR A 155 -23.92 -2.74 15.86
N GLY A 156 -24.86 -1.97 16.40
CA GLY A 156 -26.26 -2.38 16.59
C GLY A 156 -27.07 -2.43 15.30
N PRO A 157 -28.25 -3.08 15.30
CA PRO A 157 -29.11 -3.13 14.13
C PRO A 157 -29.54 -1.72 13.74
N ARG A 158 -29.18 -1.32 12.51
CA ARG A 158 -29.41 0.03 11.93
C ARG A 158 -30.89 0.43 11.85
N PHE A 159 -31.79 -0.48 12.14
CA PHE A 159 -33.25 -0.25 12.14
C PHE A 159 -33.82 -0.03 13.55
N CYS A 160 -32.97 -0.02 14.57
CA CYS A 160 -33.42 0.22 15.93
C CYS A 160 -33.70 1.70 16.16
N ASN A 161 -34.95 2.03 16.42
CA ASN A 161 -35.38 3.38 16.80
C ASN A 161 -34.99 3.73 18.26
N SER A 162 -34.03 3.04 18.83
CA SER A 162 -33.57 3.34 20.18
C SER A 162 -32.93 4.72 20.20
N PRO A 163 -33.42 5.63 21.02
CA PRO A 163 -32.79 6.93 21.22
C PRO A 163 -31.54 6.75 22.08
N LEU A 164 -30.50 6.15 21.54
CA LEU A 164 -29.16 6.24 22.13
C LEU A 164 -28.68 7.68 21.91
N GLN A 165 -29.10 8.55 22.78
CA GLN A 165 -28.92 10.00 22.73
C GLN A 165 -27.57 10.39 23.32
N SER A 166 -26.51 9.72 22.89
CA SER A 166 -25.16 10.07 23.30
C SER A 166 -24.48 11.07 22.36
N TYR A 167 -25.24 11.62 21.40
CA TYR A 167 -24.74 12.63 20.46
C TYR A 167 -25.81 13.68 20.13
N VAL A 168 -25.35 14.79 19.59
CA VAL A 168 -26.19 15.83 19.01
C VAL A 168 -25.51 16.42 17.77
N THR A 169 -26.27 16.69 16.71
CA THR A 169 -25.82 17.48 15.56
C THR A 169 -26.50 18.84 15.61
N THR A 170 -25.73 19.90 15.72
CA THR A 170 -26.20 21.30 15.77
C THR A 170 -25.64 22.09 14.58
N PHE A 171 -26.20 23.27 14.31
CA PHE A 171 -25.53 24.25 13.46
C PHE A 171 -24.87 25.29 14.37
N GLU A 172 -23.61 25.61 14.08
CA GLU A 172 -22.82 26.58 14.84
C GLU A 172 -22.45 27.76 13.93
N GLU A 173 -22.99 28.95 14.22
CA GLU A 173 -22.71 30.13 13.42
C GLU A 173 -21.22 30.49 13.36
N GLU A 174 -20.49 30.31 14.47
CA GLU A 174 -19.05 30.57 14.53
C GLU A 174 -18.23 29.67 13.62
N LEU A 175 -18.73 28.46 13.30
CA LEU A 175 -18.11 27.52 12.39
C LEU A 175 -18.64 27.66 10.96
N ASN A 176 -19.72 28.37 10.76
CA ASN A 176 -20.50 28.39 9.52
C ASN A 176 -20.77 26.98 9.01
N GLY A 177 -21.20 26.10 9.92
CA GLY A 177 -21.34 24.68 9.63
C GLY A 177 -22.07 23.89 10.71
N THR A 178 -22.30 22.60 10.40
CA THR A 178 -22.86 21.65 11.35
C THR A 178 -21.74 21.03 12.19
N TYR A 179 -22.02 20.90 13.49
CA TYR A 179 -21.14 20.31 14.47
C TYR A 179 -21.81 19.08 15.11
N PHE A 180 -21.13 17.96 15.06
CA PHE A 180 -21.51 16.71 15.73
C PHE A 180 -20.73 16.57 17.02
N GLU A 181 -21.43 16.54 18.16
CA GLU A 181 -20.86 16.34 19.49
C GLU A 181 -21.25 14.98 20.02
N THR A 182 -20.29 14.19 20.51
CA THR A 182 -20.55 12.95 21.23
C THR A 182 -20.29 13.10 22.71
N ARG A 183 -21.16 12.47 23.55
CA ARG A 183 -21.00 12.37 25.01
C ARG A 183 -20.64 10.96 25.47
N ASN A 184 -20.24 10.09 24.56
CA ASN A 184 -19.83 8.75 24.90
C ASN A 184 -18.54 8.79 25.75
N PRO A 185 -18.53 8.29 26.99
CA PRO A 185 -17.33 8.33 27.83
C PRO A 185 -16.14 7.54 27.27
N ASN A 186 -16.39 6.57 26.38
CA ASN A 186 -15.33 5.81 25.71
C ASN A 186 -14.59 6.63 24.63
N THR A 187 -15.13 7.79 24.24
CA THR A 187 -14.52 8.68 23.26
C THR A 187 -13.76 9.85 23.89
N LYS A 188 -13.75 9.96 25.22
CA LYS A 188 -13.15 11.09 25.93
C LYS A 188 -11.65 11.22 25.60
N GLY A 189 -11.27 12.41 25.11
CA GLY A 189 -9.89 12.72 24.74
C GLY A 189 -9.44 12.17 23.39
N LYS A 190 -10.40 11.61 22.61
CA LYS A 190 -10.17 11.18 21.22
C LYS A 190 -11.04 12.04 20.27
N PRO A 191 -10.63 12.27 19.02
CA PRO A 191 -11.35 13.15 18.07
C PRO A 191 -12.59 12.47 17.47
N TYR A 192 -13.59 12.23 18.29
CA TYR A 192 -14.87 11.64 17.90
C TYR A 192 -15.98 12.67 17.64
N ASP A 193 -15.75 13.96 17.90
CA ASP A 193 -16.61 15.02 17.40
C ASP A 193 -16.27 15.30 15.93
N ALA A 194 -17.19 15.90 15.18
CA ALA A 194 -16.96 16.23 13.78
C ALA A 194 -17.55 17.57 13.38
N VAL A 195 -17.00 18.18 12.35
CA VAL A 195 -17.49 19.41 11.75
C VAL A 195 -17.58 19.27 10.23
N LEU A 196 -18.70 19.72 9.66
CA LEU A 196 -18.86 19.98 8.23
C LEU A 196 -19.18 21.46 8.07
N ALA A 197 -18.30 22.24 7.43
CA ALA A 197 -18.42 23.67 7.29
C ALA A 197 -18.21 24.13 5.85
N ALA A 198 -18.70 25.34 5.52
CA ALA A 198 -18.61 25.94 4.20
C ALA A 198 -17.87 27.30 4.25
N SER A 199 -17.17 27.67 3.16
CA SER A 199 -16.54 28.98 2.99
C SER A 199 -17.56 30.09 2.69
N GLY A 200 -18.66 29.73 2.04
CA GLY A 200 -19.76 30.66 1.68
C GLY A 200 -20.89 30.62 2.68
N LYS A 201 -21.90 31.49 2.44
CA LYS A 201 -23.11 31.50 3.25
C LYS A 201 -23.83 30.15 3.21
N VAL A 202 -24.16 29.61 4.37
CA VAL A 202 -25.07 28.45 4.52
C VAL A 202 -26.50 29.00 4.63
N ASP A 203 -27.36 28.65 3.70
CA ASP A 203 -28.77 29.12 3.67
C ASP A 203 -29.66 28.15 4.47
N PHE A 204 -29.39 26.84 4.40
CA PHE A 204 -30.09 25.81 5.17
C PHE A 204 -29.12 24.72 5.59
N TYR A 205 -29.47 23.95 6.60
CA TYR A 205 -28.70 22.81 7.10
C TYR A 205 -29.64 21.69 7.55
N SER A 206 -29.10 20.50 7.83
CA SER A 206 -29.82 19.45 8.53
C SER A 206 -28.88 18.54 9.31
N GLY A 207 -29.26 18.30 10.57
CA GLY A 207 -28.69 17.22 11.39
C GLY A 207 -29.54 15.95 11.37
N CYS A 208 -30.69 15.98 10.68
CA CYS A 208 -31.68 14.91 10.70
C CYS A 208 -31.71 14.11 9.39
N ASP A 209 -31.24 12.87 9.45
CA ASP A 209 -31.26 11.96 8.30
C ASP A 209 -32.68 11.68 7.80
N ARG A 210 -33.67 11.56 8.70
CA ARG A 210 -35.05 11.22 8.35
C ARG A 210 -35.81 12.33 7.64
N ALA A 211 -35.47 13.58 7.92
CA ALA A 211 -36.08 14.73 7.24
C ALA A 211 -35.50 14.92 5.84
N THR A 212 -34.20 14.62 5.68
CA THR A 212 -33.45 14.84 4.45
C THR A 212 -33.52 13.62 3.52
N LEU A 213 -33.42 12.41 4.08
CA LEU A 213 -33.37 11.14 3.37
C LEU A 213 -34.59 10.31 3.76
N ALA A 214 -35.51 10.00 2.89
CA ALA A 214 -36.59 9.05 3.21
C ALA A 214 -36.03 7.65 3.51
N ALA A 215 -36.83 6.79 4.17
CA ALA A 215 -36.47 5.39 4.35
C ALA A 215 -36.15 4.72 2.98
N PRO A 216 -35.07 3.95 2.89
CA PRO A 216 -34.20 3.42 3.93
C PRO A 216 -33.02 4.32 4.38
N GLN A 217 -33.13 5.64 4.34
CA GLN A 217 -32.14 6.64 4.74
C GLN A 217 -30.79 6.45 4.04
N THR A 218 -30.82 6.29 2.74
CA THR A 218 -29.62 6.18 1.90
C THR A 218 -29.34 7.49 1.17
N LEU A 219 -28.08 7.76 0.87
CA LEU A 219 -27.69 8.90 0.03
C LEU A 219 -28.15 8.73 -1.43
N TYR A 220 -28.57 7.54 -1.87
CA TYR A 220 -29.13 7.33 -3.21
C TYR A 220 -30.43 8.09 -3.45
N TYR A 221 -31.15 8.46 -2.41
CA TYR A 221 -32.45 9.14 -2.54
C TYR A 221 -32.56 10.32 -1.57
N PRO A 222 -31.98 11.49 -1.92
CA PRO A 222 -32.09 12.71 -1.10
C PRO A 222 -33.50 13.29 -1.18
N TYR A 223 -34.44 12.72 -0.41
CA TYR A 223 -35.88 12.95 -0.48
C TYR A 223 -36.26 14.43 -0.45
N ALA A 224 -35.67 15.21 0.46
CA ALA A 224 -35.96 16.63 0.57
C ALA A 224 -35.68 17.38 -0.74
N LEU A 225 -34.49 17.16 -1.30
CA LEU A 225 -34.06 17.84 -2.53
C LEU A 225 -34.92 17.44 -3.73
N LEU A 226 -35.18 16.12 -3.87
CA LEU A 226 -35.98 15.56 -4.97
C LEU A 226 -37.46 16.01 -4.95
N ASN A 227 -37.96 16.43 -3.79
CA ASN A 227 -39.31 16.95 -3.62
C ASN A 227 -39.35 18.50 -3.58
N GLY A 228 -38.29 19.18 -4.05
CA GLY A 228 -38.19 20.64 -4.12
C GLY A 228 -38.16 21.33 -2.76
N LYS A 229 -37.84 20.60 -1.69
CA LYS A 229 -37.73 21.16 -0.34
C LYS A 229 -36.28 21.55 -0.04
N ASN A 230 -36.12 22.62 0.71
CA ASN A 230 -34.85 22.95 1.33
C ASN A 230 -34.58 22.00 2.52
N LEU A 231 -33.34 21.96 2.99
CA LEU A 231 -33.01 21.33 4.26
C LEU A 231 -33.81 22.02 5.38
N ASP A 232 -34.18 21.23 6.38
CA ASP A 232 -35.18 21.65 7.40
C ASP A 232 -34.61 22.51 8.54
N SER A 233 -33.31 22.82 8.50
CA SER A 233 -32.58 23.56 9.53
C SER A 233 -32.77 22.98 10.93
N SER A 234 -32.79 21.65 11.02
CA SER A 234 -33.05 20.92 12.26
C SER A 234 -31.77 20.50 12.98
N VAL A 235 -31.87 20.46 14.29
CA VAL A 235 -30.95 19.78 15.21
C VAL A 235 -31.39 18.32 15.36
N SER A 236 -30.49 17.37 15.43
CA SER A 236 -30.85 15.99 15.67
C SER A 236 -30.10 15.41 16.87
N MET A 237 -30.82 14.62 17.64
CA MET A 237 -30.29 13.84 18.78
C MET A 237 -30.66 12.35 18.64
N SER A 238 -31.11 11.92 17.47
CA SER A 238 -31.58 10.55 17.24
C SER A 238 -31.45 10.19 15.75
N GLY A 239 -31.51 8.88 15.45
CA GLY A 239 -31.35 8.38 14.09
C GLY A 239 -29.90 8.03 13.78
N ILE A 240 -29.54 8.07 12.49
CA ILE A 240 -28.14 7.89 12.03
C ILE A 240 -27.43 9.23 12.17
N PRO A 241 -26.20 9.29 12.72
CA PRO A 241 -25.41 10.51 12.71
C PRO A 241 -25.27 11.07 11.30
N PHE A 242 -25.70 12.34 11.13
CA PHE A 242 -25.85 12.96 9.81
C PHE A 242 -25.52 14.44 9.86
N MET A 243 -24.86 14.95 8.82
CA MET A 243 -24.62 16.37 8.62
C MET A 243 -24.88 16.73 7.15
N ALA A 244 -25.59 17.82 6.92
CA ALA A 244 -25.79 18.38 5.59
C ALA A 244 -25.84 19.91 5.65
N LEU A 245 -25.31 20.56 4.60
CA LEU A 245 -25.38 22.00 4.37
C LEU A 245 -26.03 22.25 3.02
N GLN A 246 -26.71 23.39 2.86
CA GLN A 246 -27.22 23.86 1.58
C GLN A 246 -26.80 25.30 1.39
N CYS A 247 -26.01 25.57 0.37
CA CYS A 247 -25.55 26.88 -0.03
C CYS A 247 -26.19 27.24 -1.38
N ILE A 248 -26.89 28.36 -1.47
CA ILE A 248 -27.56 28.81 -2.70
C ILE A 248 -26.74 29.91 -3.36
N ALA A 249 -26.50 29.78 -4.66
CA ALA A 249 -25.79 30.79 -5.44
C ALA A 249 -26.45 31.04 -6.80
N SER A 250 -26.57 32.30 -7.19
CA SER A 250 -26.87 32.70 -8.56
C SER A 250 -25.59 32.82 -9.36
N ILE A 251 -25.54 32.19 -10.52
CA ILE A 251 -24.35 32.13 -11.40
C ILE A 251 -24.74 32.73 -12.74
N GLU A 252 -24.12 33.86 -13.10
CA GLU A 252 -24.40 34.60 -14.35
C GLU A 252 -23.90 33.78 -15.58
N PRO A 253 -24.40 34.08 -16.78
CA PRO A 253 -23.89 33.48 -18.02
C PRO A 253 -22.36 33.62 -18.16
N GLY A 254 -21.64 32.53 -18.30
CA GLY A 254 -20.18 32.48 -18.42
C GLY A 254 -19.42 32.66 -17.12
N GLU A 255 -20.12 32.90 -15.99
CA GLU A 255 -19.48 33.00 -14.68
C GLU A 255 -19.08 31.64 -14.15
N THR A 256 -17.95 31.61 -13.42
CA THR A 256 -17.54 30.48 -12.56
C THR A 256 -17.61 30.92 -11.11
N LYS A 257 -18.34 30.19 -10.28
CA LYS A 257 -18.35 30.34 -8.82
C LYS A 257 -17.67 29.20 -8.14
N ARG A 258 -16.97 29.52 -7.06
CA ARG A 258 -16.28 28.55 -6.20
C ARG A 258 -16.92 28.54 -4.82
N MET A 259 -17.00 27.31 -4.26
CA MET A 259 -17.37 27.05 -2.87
C MET A 259 -16.43 25.98 -2.33
N ASP A 260 -15.89 26.23 -1.14
CA ASP A 260 -15.06 25.27 -0.44
C ASP A 260 -15.78 24.75 0.80
N PHE A 261 -15.59 23.47 1.09
CA PHE A 261 -16.12 22.80 2.27
C PHE A 261 -15.00 22.06 2.99
N VAL A 262 -15.14 21.86 4.29
CA VAL A 262 -14.25 21.04 5.10
C VAL A 262 -15.07 20.05 5.92
N LEU A 263 -14.63 18.79 5.89
CA LEU A 263 -15.06 17.73 6.79
C LEU A 263 -13.87 17.35 7.66
N GLY A 264 -14.04 17.35 8.98
CA GLY A 264 -12.98 16.94 9.89
C GLY A 264 -13.49 16.41 11.21
N THR A 265 -12.58 15.79 11.99
CA THR A 265 -12.84 15.27 13.33
C THR A 265 -11.99 15.96 14.36
N CYS A 266 -12.51 16.11 15.58
CA CYS A 266 -11.90 16.86 16.67
C CYS A 266 -12.33 16.31 18.03
N CYS A 267 -11.66 16.79 19.09
CA CYS A 267 -12.03 16.46 20.47
C CYS A 267 -13.03 17.48 21.08
N ASN A 268 -13.15 18.66 20.48
CA ASN A 268 -13.96 19.78 21.01
C ASN A 268 -14.16 20.89 19.96
N LYS A 269 -14.98 21.90 20.30
CA LYS A 269 -15.30 23.02 19.41
C LYS A 269 -14.10 23.93 19.08
N GLU A 270 -13.11 24.05 19.96
CA GLU A 270 -11.93 24.88 19.67
C GLU A 270 -11.08 24.25 18.57
N GLU A 271 -10.88 22.93 18.63
CA GLU A 271 -10.24 22.20 17.54
C GLU A 271 -11.07 22.26 16.25
N ALA A 272 -12.40 22.24 16.34
CA ALA A 272 -13.27 22.44 15.18
C ALA A 272 -13.04 23.80 14.52
N LYS A 273 -12.80 24.88 15.28
CA LYS A 273 -12.44 26.21 14.75
C LYS A 273 -11.11 26.16 13.98
N GLU A 274 -10.11 25.41 14.50
CA GLU A 274 -8.84 25.21 13.80
C GLU A 274 -9.04 24.45 12.46
N ILE A 275 -9.89 23.43 12.45
CA ILE A 275 -10.25 22.71 11.24
C ILE A 275 -10.86 23.63 10.20
N VAL A 276 -11.84 24.44 10.61
CA VAL A 276 -12.58 25.35 9.72
C VAL A 276 -11.72 26.52 9.23
N SER A 277 -10.65 26.90 9.96
CA SER A 277 -9.78 28.01 9.60
C SER A 277 -9.18 27.93 8.19
N VAL A 278 -9.07 26.73 7.62
CA VAL A 278 -8.64 26.53 6.22
C VAL A 278 -9.57 27.22 5.21
N LEU A 279 -10.85 27.41 5.56
CA LEU A 279 -11.85 28.05 4.70
C LEU A 279 -11.84 29.59 4.79
N SER A 280 -10.88 30.21 5.48
CA SER A 280 -10.81 31.66 5.66
C SER A 280 -10.71 32.45 4.36
N SER A 281 -10.17 31.85 3.31
CA SER A 281 -10.16 32.41 1.93
C SER A 281 -9.83 31.32 0.93
N GLU A 282 -10.15 31.51 -0.34
CA GLU A 282 -9.72 30.62 -1.43
C GLU A 282 -8.21 30.47 -1.47
N THR A 283 -7.46 31.56 -1.23
CA THR A 283 -5.98 31.54 -1.16
C THR A 283 -5.47 30.63 -0.02
N ALA A 284 -6.17 30.60 1.12
CA ALA A 284 -5.80 29.71 2.23
C ALA A 284 -6.01 28.23 1.87
N VAL A 285 -7.11 27.92 1.20
CA VAL A 285 -7.40 26.56 0.70
C VAL A 285 -6.33 26.12 -0.30
N GLU A 286 -6.00 26.97 -1.30
CA GLU A 286 -4.94 26.62 -2.28
C GLU A 286 -3.57 26.47 -1.62
N ALA A 287 -3.23 27.32 -0.65
CA ALA A 287 -1.97 27.21 0.08
C ALA A 287 -1.85 25.86 0.83
N GLU A 288 -2.93 25.36 1.43
CA GLU A 288 -2.94 24.03 2.06
C GLU A 288 -2.85 22.90 1.03
N PHE A 289 -3.48 23.04 -0.13
CA PHE A 289 -3.35 22.10 -1.24
C PHE A 289 -1.91 22.04 -1.77
N GLU A 290 -1.30 23.19 -2.02
CA GLU A 290 0.10 23.29 -2.46
C GLU A 290 1.07 22.70 -1.45
N LYS A 291 0.86 22.91 -0.14
CA LYS A 291 1.66 22.29 0.93
C LYS A 291 1.55 20.76 0.91
N ALA A 292 0.34 20.24 0.71
CA ALA A 292 0.13 18.80 0.61
C ALA A 292 0.88 18.21 -0.61
N LEU A 293 0.78 18.86 -1.77
CA LEU A 293 1.49 18.45 -2.98
C LEU A 293 3.01 18.58 -2.84
N ALA A 294 3.52 19.64 -2.22
CA ALA A 294 4.95 19.85 -2.03
C ALA A 294 5.58 18.74 -1.16
N LYS A 295 4.85 18.23 -0.15
CA LYS A 295 5.28 17.09 0.65
C LYS A 295 5.36 15.82 -0.17
N ILE A 296 4.34 15.54 -0.97
CA ILE A 296 4.30 14.40 -1.89
C ILE A 296 5.43 14.50 -2.91
N ASP A 297 5.69 15.67 -3.47
CA ASP A 297 6.80 15.92 -4.40
C ASP A 297 8.17 15.66 -3.76
N LYS A 298 8.36 16.05 -2.51
CA LYS A 298 9.60 15.74 -1.77
C LYS A 298 9.84 14.23 -1.70
N ARG A 299 8.81 13.44 -1.37
CA ARG A 299 8.88 11.98 -1.36
C ARG A 299 9.22 11.42 -2.75
N ARG A 300 8.52 11.90 -3.80
CA ARG A 300 8.75 11.46 -5.18
C ARG A 300 10.18 11.75 -5.66
N LYS A 301 10.75 12.90 -5.26
CA LYS A 301 12.09 13.33 -5.68
C LYS A 301 13.22 12.50 -5.07
N ARG A 302 13.02 11.85 -3.92
CA ARG A 302 14.08 11.08 -3.25
C ARG A 302 14.60 9.89 -4.08
N VAL A 303 13.72 9.26 -4.85
CA VAL A 303 14.11 8.22 -5.82
C VAL A 303 13.31 8.44 -7.08
N ARG A 304 13.98 8.67 -8.21
CA ARG A 304 13.34 8.82 -9.52
C ARG A 304 14.10 8.03 -10.56
N ILE A 305 13.36 7.42 -11.45
CA ILE A 305 13.92 6.71 -12.60
C ILE A 305 13.38 7.26 -13.90
N LYS A 306 14.14 7.04 -14.95
CA LYS A 306 13.72 7.21 -16.32
C LYS A 306 14.25 6.04 -17.14
N THR A 307 13.35 5.22 -17.64
CA THR A 307 13.63 4.04 -18.46
C THR A 307 12.83 4.14 -19.76
N PRO A 308 13.08 3.31 -20.76
CA PRO A 308 12.25 3.23 -21.97
C PRO A 308 10.80 2.79 -21.72
N ASP A 309 10.48 2.22 -20.56
CA ASP A 309 9.12 1.78 -20.19
C ASP A 309 8.44 2.84 -19.30
N ASP A 310 7.56 3.65 -19.88
CA ASP A 310 6.84 4.71 -19.16
C ASP A 310 5.97 4.16 -18.02
N LYS A 311 5.39 2.98 -18.18
CA LYS A 311 4.56 2.38 -17.13
C LYS A 311 5.38 2.02 -15.89
N ILE A 312 6.58 1.48 -16.06
CA ILE A 312 7.53 1.26 -14.96
C ILE A 312 7.95 2.59 -14.32
N ASN A 313 8.20 3.63 -15.15
CA ASN A 313 8.52 4.96 -14.64
C ASN A 313 7.40 5.52 -13.75
N TYR A 314 6.13 5.43 -14.17
CA TYR A 314 4.98 5.89 -13.39
C TYR A 314 4.84 5.12 -12.08
N PHE A 315 5.01 3.79 -12.11
CA PHE A 315 4.92 2.97 -10.91
C PHE A 315 6.01 3.30 -9.92
N VAL A 316 7.27 3.29 -10.30
CA VAL A 316 8.40 3.56 -9.39
C VAL A 316 8.40 5.00 -8.89
N ASN A 317 8.12 5.96 -9.77
CA ASN A 317 8.19 7.37 -9.40
C ASN A 317 7.01 7.81 -8.51
N THR A 318 5.83 7.16 -8.61
CA THR A 318 4.60 7.60 -7.94
C THR A 318 3.89 6.45 -7.22
N TRP A 319 3.35 5.48 -7.96
CA TRP A 319 2.29 4.61 -7.48
C TRP A 319 2.73 3.53 -6.49
N LEU A 320 3.95 3.00 -6.63
CA LEU A 320 4.49 2.03 -5.66
C LEU A 320 4.73 2.68 -4.29
N LYS A 321 5.29 3.89 -4.27
CA LYS A 321 5.52 4.64 -3.01
C LYS A 321 4.20 4.93 -2.30
N LYS A 322 3.22 5.45 -3.06
CA LYS A 322 1.87 5.73 -2.56
C LYS A 322 1.21 4.46 -2.02
N GLY A 323 1.29 3.36 -2.78
CA GLY A 323 0.69 2.10 -2.39
C GLY A 323 1.32 1.50 -1.13
N MET A 324 2.65 1.52 -1.00
CA MET A 324 3.34 1.03 0.20
C MET A 324 3.00 1.86 1.44
N GLU A 325 2.96 3.19 1.35
CA GLU A 325 2.55 4.04 2.46
C GLU A 325 1.08 3.82 2.87
N TYR A 326 0.18 3.64 1.88
CA TYR A 326 -1.20 3.28 2.16
C TYR A 326 -1.29 1.94 2.90
N CYS A 327 -0.53 0.94 2.44
CA CYS A 327 -0.50 -0.37 3.08
C CYS A 327 -0.01 -0.31 4.53
N LEU A 328 1.02 0.50 4.83
CA LEU A 328 1.50 0.73 6.20
C LEU A 328 0.43 1.32 7.13
N ARG A 329 -0.55 2.04 6.58
CA ARG A 329 -1.67 2.61 7.35
C ARG A 329 -2.84 1.65 7.52
N LYS A 330 -3.00 0.71 6.58
CA LYS A 330 -4.13 -0.25 6.55
C LYS A 330 -3.80 -1.61 7.15
N LYS A 331 -2.52 -1.92 7.30
CA LYS A 331 -2.03 -3.17 7.87
C LYS A 331 -1.36 -2.91 9.20
N ASP A 332 -1.67 -3.75 10.16
CA ASP A 332 -1.07 -3.71 11.49
C ASP A 332 -0.46 -5.08 11.81
N ALA A 333 0.35 -5.59 10.86
CA ALA A 333 0.96 -6.91 10.91
C ALA A 333 2.48 -6.83 10.71
N THR A 334 3.22 -7.60 11.50
CA THR A 334 4.69 -7.56 11.56
C THR A 334 5.33 -7.75 10.18
N ARG A 335 5.02 -8.85 9.50
CA ARG A 335 5.60 -9.18 8.18
C ARG A 335 5.23 -8.14 7.12
N ASP A 336 3.93 -7.82 7.02
CA ASP A 336 3.42 -6.96 5.95
C ASP A 336 4.08 -5.59 6.04
N ASN A 337 4.07 -4.96 7.22
CA ASN A 337 4.60 -3.61 7.41
C ASN A 337 6.11 -3.55 7.22
N LEU A 338 6.85 -4.55 7.69
CA LEU A 338 8.30 -4.61 7.45
C LEU A 338 8.62 -4.74 5.96
N GLN A 339 7.86 -5.48 5.17
CA GLN A 339 8.10 -5.59 3.72
C GLN A 339 7.73 -4.31 2.95
N PHE A 340 6.70 -3.57 3.37
CA PHE A 340 6.43 -2.25 2.80
C PHE A 340 7.56 -1.27 3.14
N ALA A 341 8.00 -1.26 4.40
CA ALA A 341 9.14 -0.46 4.83
C ALA A 341 10.44 -0.82 4.09
N PHE A 342 10.66 -2.11 3.80
CA PHE A 342 11.78 -2.60 2.99
C PHE A 342 11.84 -1.97 1.59
N GLY A 343 10.67 -1.82 0.93
CA GLY A 343 10.57 -1.11 -0.35
C GLY A 343 10.73 0.41 -0.25
N LEU A 344 10.40 1.00 0.91
CA LEU A 344 10.45 2.44 1.14
C LEU A 344 11.82 2.94 1.66
N THR A 345 12.76 2.06 1.99
CA THR A 345 14.03 2.43 2.65
C THR A 345 14.74 3.61 1.95
N MET A 346 14.79 3.64 0.62
CA MET A 346 15.47 4.72 -0.11
C MET A 346 14.61 6.00 -0.23
N SER A 347 13.28 5.88 -0.22
CA SER A 347 12.38 7.04 -0.40
C SER A 347 11.90 7.62 0.92
N GLU A 348 11.72 6.79 1.95
CA GLU A 348 11.20 7.17 3.27
C GLU A 348 11.95 6.45 4.41
N PRO A 349 13.27 6.71 4.60
CA PRO A 349 14.08 6.02 5.60
C PRO A 349 13.56 6.22 7.04
N GLU A 350 12.98 7.38 7.35
CA GLU A 350 12.39 7.65 8.67
C GLU A 350 11.18 6.76 8.93
N VAL A 351 10.30 6.59 7.94
CA VAL A 351 9.14 5.69 8.03
C VAL A 351 9.61 4.25 8.23
N THR A 352 10.69 3.85 7.54
CA THR A 352 11.31 2.53 7.71
C THR A 352 11.83 2.35 9.12
N LYS A 353 12.55 3.33 9.67
CA LYS A 353 13.08 3.31 11.05
C LYS A 353 11.96 3.16 12.09
N ASP A 354 10.89 3.95 11.94
CA ASP A 354 9.74 3.90 12.87
C ASP A 354 9.00 2.55 12.78
N THR A 355 8.89 1.99 11.58
CA THR A 355 8.28 0.65 11.39
C THR A 355 9.12 -0.44 12.04
N ILE A 356 10.47 -0.36 11.96
CA ILE A 356 11.38 -1.28 12.65
C ILE A 356 11.20 -1.19 14.17
N ARG A 357 11.18 0.02 14.74
CA ARG A 357 10.94 0.24 16.18
C ARG A 357 9.60 -0.37 16.63
N LEU A 358 8.56 -0.11 15.86
CA LEU A 358 7.22 -0.66 16.14
C LEU A 358 7.24 -2.19 16.11
N ALA A 359 7.81 -2.80 15.08
CA ALA A 359 7.88 -4.26 14.98
C ALA A 359 8.69 -4.88 16.13
N MET A 360 9.81 -4.26 16.54
CA MET A 360 10.62 -4.69 17.68
C MET A 360 9.86 -4.56 19.01
N SER A 361 9.01 -3.54 19.19
CA SER A 361 8.19 -3.39 20.39
C SER A 361 7.13 -4.49 20.56
N TYR A 362 6.88 -5.25 19.50
CA TYR A 362 6.02 -6.44 19.48
C TYR A 362 6.81 -7.75 19.33
N GLN A 363 8.12 -7.70 19.54
CA GLN A 363 8.98 -8.88 19.62
C GLN A 363 9.10 -9.33 21.08
N TYR A 364 9.06 -10.63 21.32
CA TYR A 364 9.32 -11.22 22.63
C TYR A 364 10.82 -11.35 22.90
N LYS A 365 11.23 -11.44 24.18
CA LYS A 365 12.63 -11.62 24.58
C LYS A 365 13.30 -12.84 23.97
N ASP A 366 12.55 -13.90 23.71
CA ASP A 366 13.05 -15.10 23.05
C ASP A 366 13.21 -14.97 21.53
N GLY A 367 12.89 -13.79 20.98
CA GLY A 367 13.12 -13.41 19.60
C GLY A 367 11.93 -13.62 18.64
N HIS A 368 10.86 -14.36 19.04
CA HIS A 368 9.68 -14.45 18.17
C HIS A 368 8.84 -13.16 18.18
N THR A 369 7.90 -13.02 17.24
CA THR A 369 7.07 -11.82 17.09
C THR A 369 5.59 -12.18 17.15
N VAL A 370 4.75 -11.22 17.50
CA VAL A 370 3.32 -11.33 17.23
C VAL A 370 3.05 -11.32 15.71
N ARG A 371 1.95 -11.90 15.28
CA ARG A 371 1.48 -11.83 13.88
C ARG A 371 1.04 -10.41 13.53
N SER A 372 0.19 -9.82 14.35
CA SER A 372 -0.31 -8.45 14.18
C SER A 372 -0.52 -7.78 15.52
N TRP A 373 -0.43 -6.45 15.54
CA TRP A 373 -0.59 -5.66 16.76
C TRP A 373 -1.97 -5.01 16.88
N LEU A 374 -2.74 -4.88 15.77
CA LEU A 374 -4.10 -4.37 15.82
C LEU A 374 -5.01 -5.01 14.75
N PRO A 375 -6.00 -5.85 15.13
CA PRO A 375 -6.15 -6.39 16.48
C PRO A 375 -4.93 -7.23 16.85
N LEU A 376 -4.62 -7.27 18.16
CA LEU A 376 -3.51 -8.10 18.63
C LEU A 376 -3.75 -9.57 18.30
N ASP A 377 -2.81 -10.18 17.60
CA ASP A 377 -2.79 -11.60 17.28
C ASP A 377 -1.39 -12.15 17.59
N GLU A 378 -1.30 -12.91 18.68
CA GLU A 378 -0.08 -13.51 19.19
C GLU A 378 0.25 -14.86 18.51
N THR A 379 -0.50 -15.26 17.49
CA THR A 379 -0.21 -16.49 16.75
C THR A 379 1.20 -16.45 16.19
N TYR A 380 2.02 -17.45 16.52
CA TYR A 380 3.43 -17.47 16.12
C TYR A 380 3.61 -17.89 14.65
N TYR A 381 3.95 -16.91 13.83
CA TYR A 381 4.42 -17.09 12.46
C TYR A 381 5.94 -17.10 12.44
N SER A 382 6.53 -18.16 11.88
CA SER A 382 7.96 -18.43 12.02
C SER A 382 8.87 -17.43 11.27
N ASP A 383 8.34 -16.69 10.30
CA ASP A 383 9.13 -15.77 9.48
C ASP A 383 9.23 -14.33 10.05
N GLY A 384 8.49 -13.99 11.11
CA GLY A 384 8.52 -12.65 11.70
C GLY A 384 9.93 -12.12 12.01
N PRO A 385 10.78 -12.89 12.72
CA PRO A 385 12.15 -12.46 13.04
C PRO A 385 13.04 -12.20 11.82
N LEU A 386 12.81 -12.90 10.69
CA LEU A 386 13.58 -12.69 9.45
C LEU A 386 13.44 -11.25 8.97
N TRP A 387 12.20 -10.75 8.96
CA TRP A 387 11.89 -9.43 8.40
C TRP A 387 12.48 -8.31 9.26
N ILE A 388 12.50 -8.47 10.58
CA ILE A 388 13.17 -7.50 11.49
C ILE A 388 14.64 -7.38 11.09
N VAL A 389 15.35 -8.51 10.93
CA VAL A 389 16.78 -8.52 10.62
C VAL A 389 17.04 -7.94 9.23
N LEU A 390 16.33 -8.44 8.19
CA LEU A 390 16.58 -8.03 6.80
C LEU A 390 16.30 -6.54 6.60
N VAL A 391 15.19 -6.04 7.13
CA VAL A 391 14.81 -4.63 6.94
C VAL A 391 15.72 -3.69 7.74
N THR A 392 16.15 -4.09 8.94
CA THR A 392 17.12 -3.30 9.72
C THR A 392 18.48 -3.23 9.04
N CYS A 393 19.00 -4.35 8.53
CA CYS A 393 20.27 -4.34 7.77
C CYS A 393 20.16 -3.48 6.51
N ASP A 394 19.03 -3.55 5.80
CA ASP A 394 18.78 -2.74 4.60
C ASP A 394 18.74 -1.24 4.91
N TYR A 395 18.05 -0.86 6.00
CA TYR A 395 18.02 0.51 6.51
C TYR A 395 19.44 1.01 6.85
N LEU A 396 20.22 0.23 7.57
CA LEU A 396 21.59 0.60 7.98
C LEU A 396 22.53 0.73 6.77
N LYS A 397 22.40 -0.13 5.75
CA LYS A 397 23.17 -0.01 4.51
C LYS A 397 22.91 1.31 3.79
N TYR A 398 21.64 1.74 3.74
CA TYR A 398 21.28 2.99 3.08
C TYR A 398 21.64 4.23 3.88
N THR A 399 21.33 4.23 5.18
CA THR A 399 21.44 5.42 6.01
C THR A 399 22.84 5.59 6.64
N SER A 400 23.56 4.51 6.89
CA SER A 400 24.76 4.45 7.73
C SER A 400 24.51 4.86 9.20
N ASP A 401 23.28 4.81 9.68
CA ASP A 401 22.85 5.17 11.03
C ASP A 401 23.20 4.06 12.05
N VAL A 402 24.49 3.84 12.29
CA VAL A 402 24.95 2.80 13.22
C VAL A 402 24.58 3.09 14.68
N ASP A 403 24.29 4.34 15.04
CA ASP A 403 23.84 4.68 16.38
C ASP A 403 22.43 4.13 16.68
N PHE A 404 21.62 3.88 15.67
CA PHE A 404 20.35 3.18 15.82
C PHE A 404 20.52 1.81 16.49
N LEU A 405 21.61 1.08 16.25
CA LEU A 405 21.90 -0.20 16.92
C LEU A 405 21.99 -0.11 18.44
N LYS A 406 22.27 1.06 18.99
CA LYS A 406 22.38 1.32 20.44
C LYS A 406 21.07 1.81 21.07
N GLU A 407 20.10 2.16 20.25
CA GLU A 407 18.80 2.62 20.71
C GLU A 407 18.08 1.50 21.44
N LYS A 408 17.43 1.83 22.56
CA LYS A 408 16.67 0.87 23.35
C LYS A 408 15.21 0.84 22.92
N VAL A 409 14.71 -0.37 22.69
CA VAL A 409 13.33 -0.63 22.32
C VAL A 409 12.74 -1.63 23.34
N PRO A 410 11.49 -1.44 23.81
CA PRO A 410 10.87 -2.40 24.71
C PRO A 410 10.59 -3.72 24.00
N TYR A 411 10.68 -4.85 24.74
CA TYR A 411 10.10 -6.11 24.33
C TYR A 411 8.60 -6.17 24.66
N PHE A 412 7.85 -6.94 23.89
CA PHE A 412 6.41 -7.10 24.09
C PHE A 412 6.08 -7.72 25.47
N ASP A 413 6.89 -8.65 25.94
CA ASP A 413 6.77 -9.32 27.25
C ASP A 413 7.53 -8.58 28.37
N GLY A 414 7.82 -7.28 28.18
CA GLY A 414 8.38 -6.36 29.17
C GLY A 414 9.92 -6.31 29.20
N GLY A 415 10.44 -5.25 29.79
CA GLY A 415 11.87 -4.90 29.71
C GLY A 415 12.20 -4.21 28.40
N GLU A 416 13.47 -3.84 28.24
CA GLU A 416 14.00 -3.18 27.04
C GLU A 416 15.40 -3.70 26.71
N ALA A 417 15.76 -3.65 25.43
CA ALA A 417 17.09 -4.02 24.96
C ALA A 417 17.50 -3.12 23.79
N THR A 418 18.75 -3.19 23.38
CA THR A 418 19.21 -2.44 22.21
C THR A 418 18.65 -3.05 20.92
N VAL A 419 18.56 -2.25 19.86
CA VAL A 419 18.21 -2.76 18.53
C VAL A 419 19.11 -3.92 18.13
N LEU A 420 20.41 -3.86 18.46
CA LEU A 420 21.32 -4.98 18.19
C LEU A 420 20.92 -6.25 18.95
N ASP A 421 20.51 -6.14 20.23
CA ASP A 421 20.05 -7.30 21.00
C ASP A 421 18.76 -7.88 20.40
N HIS A 422 17.85 -7.04 19.91
CA HIS A 422 16.64 -7.48 19.18
C HIS A 422 16.97 -8.29 17.92
N LEU A 423 17.97 -7.85 17.14
CA LEU A 423 18.43 -8.62 15.96
C LEU A 423 19.03 -9.96 16.37
N GLN A 424 19.85 -9.96 17.42
CA GLN A 424 20.52 -11.17 17.93
C GLN A 424 19.50 -12.18 18.48
N SER A 425 18.50 -11.73 19.27
CA SER A 425 17.47 -12.62 19.80
C SER A 425 16.62 -13.24 18.68
N GLY A 426 16.30 -12.48 17.63
CA GLY A 426 15.60 -13.01 16.45
C GLY A 426 16.40 -14.10 15.73
N ILE A 427 17.70 -13.87 15.51
CA ILE A 427 18.60 -14.90 14.93
C ILE A 427 18.70 -16.13 15.83
N GLU A 428 18.89 -15.93 17.14
CA GLU A 428 19.02 -17.04 18.10
C GLU A 428 17.74 -17.88 18.13
N ARG A 429 16.56 -17.23 18.09
CA ARG A 429 15.27 -17.92 18.00
C ARG A 429 15.24 -18.86 16.78
N LEU A 430 15.57 -18.36 15.61
CA LEU A 430 15.55 -19.13 14.37
C LEU A 430 16.63 -20.22 14.35
N CYS A 431 17.79 -20.01 14.99
CA CYS A 431 18.85 -21.00 15.10
C CYS A 431 18.52 -22.13 16.07
N THR A 432 17.71 -21.89 17.10
CA THR A 432 17.36 -22.86 18.15
C THR A 432 16.03 -23.56 17.89
N ASP A 433 15.12 -22.92 17.17
CA ASP A 433 13.79 -23.42 16.87
C ASP A 433 13.81 -24.36 15.64
N LYS A 434 14.37 -25.55 15.83
CA LYS A 434 14.72 -26.51 14.77
C LYS A 434 13.94 -27.81 14.88
N GLY A 435 13.65 -28.39 13.72
CA GLY A 435 13.06 -29.72 13.57
C GLY A 435 14.10 -30.84 13.36
N PRO A 436 13.63 -32.03 13.03
CA PRO A 436 14.46 -33.23 12.91
C PRO A 436 15.61 -33.15 11.88
N HIS A 437 15.45 -32.33 10.82
CA HIS A 437 16.48 -32.14 9.79
C HIS A 437 17.37 -30.91 10.05
N ASN A 438 17.33 -30.33 11.27
CA ASN A 438 18.01 -29.09 11.63
C ASN A 438 17.56 -27.87 10.79
N LEU A 439 16.34 -27.89 10.27
CA LEU A 439 15.69 -26.77 9.58
C LEU A 439 14.78 -26.03 10.55
N CYS A 440 14.46 -24.77 10.23
CA CYS A 440 13.56 -23.96 11.05
C CYS A 440 12.15 -24.55 11.06
N LEU A 441 11.50 -24.55 12.23
CA LEU A 441 10.11 -24.98 12.36
C LEU A 441 9.16 -24.05 11.63
N ALA A 442 8.12 -24.60 11.01
CA ALA A 442 7.08 -23.85 10.31
C ALA A 442 6.15 -23.09 11.26
N ARG A 443 5.97 -23.63 12.49
CA ARG A 443 5.02 -23.12 13.49
C ARG A 443 3.61 -23.09 12.94
N TRP A 444 2.79 -22.05 13.26
CA TRP A 444 1.44 -21.95 12.72
C TRP A 444 1.44 -21.75 11.20
N ALA A 445 2.33 -20.90 10.72
CA ALA A 445 2.62 -20.67 9.31
C ALA A 445 3.96 -19.96 9.17
N ASP A 446 4.48 -19.92 7.97
CA ASP A 446 5.53 -19.02 7.54
C ASP A 446 4.95 -17.87 6.68
N TRP A 447 5.65 -17.41 5.63
CA TRP A 447 5.16 -16.41 4.69
C TRP A 447 3.82 -16.80 4.03
N ASN A 448 3.59 -18.10 3.80
CA ASN A 448 2.31 -18.56 3.26
C ASN A 448 1.33 -18.79 4.41
N ASP A 449 0.48 -17.80 4.66
CA ASP A 449 -0.54 -17.81 5.71
C ASP A 449 -1.50 -19.01 5.64
N ALA A 450 -1.63 -19.61 4.47
CA ALA A 450 -2.57 -20.71 4.24
C ALA A 450 -1.94 -22.10 4.40
N LEU A 451 -0.62 -22.21 4.44
CA LEU A 451 0.09 -23.47 4.68
C LEU A 451 0.22 -23.70 6.19
N ASN A 452 -0.79 -24.30 6.80
CA ASN A 452 -0.90 -24.51 8.25
C ASN A 452 -0.71 -26.00 8.55
N LEU A 453 0.55 -26.44 8.57
CA LEU A 453 0.90 -27.84 8.83
C LEU A 453 0.53 -28.21 10.28
N ASP A 454 -0.19 -29.32 10.47
CA ASP A 454 -0.70 -29.75 11.78
C ASP A 454 0.34 -30.48 12.65
N ASP A 455 1.56 -30.67 12.14
CA ASP A 455 2.69 -31.26 12.87
C ASP A 455 3.47 -30.18 13.62
N PRO A 456 3.61 -30.25 14.95
CA PRO A 456 4.39 -29.29 15.75
C PRO A 456 5.90 -29.31 15.39
N ASN A 457 6.39 -30.38 14.77
CA ASN A 457 7.76 -30.54 14.29
C ASN A 457 7.89 -30.25 12.78
N ALA A 458 6.85 -29.73 12.14
CA ALA A 458 6.92 -29.36 10.73
C ALA A 458 8.02 -28.34 10.48
N GLU A 459 8.78 -28.52 9.42
CA GLU A 459 9.94 -27.71 9.06
C GLU A 459 9.66 -26.90 7.78
N SER A 460 10.07 -25.62 7.77
CA SER A 460 9.99 -24.73 6.62
C SER A 460 11.34 -24.52 5.96
N VAL A 461 11.48 -24.98 4.73
CA VAL A 461 12.68 -24.72 3.91
C VAL A 461 12.79 -23.23 3.57
N PHE A 462 11.64 -22.56 3.35
CA PHE A 462 11.60 -21.12 3.12
C PHE A 462 12.19 -20.32 4.31
N VAL A 463 11.78 -20.59 5.54
CA VAL A 463 12.30 -19.90 6.74
C VAL A 463 13.78 -20.21 6.95
N SER A 464 14.19 -21.44 6.66
CA SER A 464 15.60 -21.83 6.76
C SER A 464 16.48 -21.09 5.75
N MET A 465 16.01 -20.89 4.51
CA MET A 465 16.68 -20.06 3.51
C MET A 465 16.69 -18.58 3.92
N GLY A 466 15.58 -18.09 4.52
CA GLY A 466 15.51 -16.74 5.08
C GLY A 466 16.52 -16.53 6.21
N LEU A 467 16.66 -17.50 7.12
CA LEU A 467 17.69 -17.48 8.16
C LEU A 467 19.10 -17.43 7.56
N ALA A 468 19.38 -18.22 6.51
CA ALA A 468 20.66 -18.15 5.82
C ALA A 468 20.93 -16.73 5.28
N TRP A 469 19.94 -16.07 4.69
CA TRP A 469 20.11 -14.68 4.27
C TRP A 469 20.39 -13.76 5.47
N CYS A 470 19.64 -13.87 6.57
CA CYS A 470 19.87 -13.09 7.77
C CYS A 470 21.26 -13.27 8.36
N LEU A 471 21.76 -14.51 8.42
CA LEU A 471 23.13 -14.81 8.91
C LEU A 471 24.19 -14.13 8.04
N LYS A 472 24.03 -14.16 6.72
CA LYS A 472 24.92 -13.45 5.79
C LYS A 472 24.88 -11.93 6.01
N GLU A 473 23.69 -11.32 6.14
CA GLU A 473 23.53 -9.90 6.40
C GLU A 473 24.13 -9.48 7.74
N MET A 474 23.91 -10.27 8.78
CA MET A 474 24.46 -10.00 10.11
C MET A 474 25.99 -10.16 10.12
N SER A 475 26.55 -11.13 9.38
CA SER A 475 28.01 -11.25 9.25
C SER A 475 28.61 -9.97 8.65
N VAL A 476 28.03 -9.45 7.57
CA VAL A 476 28.49 -8.21 6.92
C VAL A 476 28.30 -7.01 7.84
N LEU A 477 27.19 -6.90 8.56
CA LEU A 477 26.94 -5.84 9.53
C LEU A 477 27.96 -5.87 10.67
N MET A 478 28.17 -7.05 11.28
CA MET A 478 29.14 -7.20 12.38
C MET A 478 30.55 -6.82 11.96
N LYS A 479 30.95 -7.21 10.76
CA LYS A 479 32.25 -6.82 10.20
C LYS A 479 32.37 -5.31 10.01
N TYR A 480 31.31 -4.67 9.50
CA TYR A 480 31.25 -3.22 9.30
C TYR A 480 31.41 -2.42 10.61
N ILE A 481 30.82 -2.90 11.70
CA ILE A 481 30.93 -2.26 13.02
C ILE A 481 32.11 -2.75 13.88
N GLY A 482 33.00 -3.57 13.32
CA GLY A 482 34.25 -4.03 13.98
C GLY A 482 34.05 -5.16 15.00
N MET A 483 32.97 -5.95 14.91
CA MET A 483 32.71 -7.11 15.77
C MET A 483 33.11 -8.42 15.07
N ASP A 484 34.39 -8.55 14.69
CA ASP A 484 34.90 -9.62 13.81
C ASP A 484 34.59 -11.05 14.31
N MET A 485 34.74 -11.32 15.61
CA MET A 485 34.43 -12.66 16.16
C MET A 485 32.96 -13.05 15.95
N LEU A 486 32.04 -12.09 16.02
CA LEU A 486 30.63 -12.34 15.80
C LEU A 486 30.30 -12.46 14.30
N ALA A 487 31.01 -11.69 13.47
CA ALA A 487 30.93 -11.84 12.00
C ALA A 487 31.36 -13.25 11.56
N ASP A 488 32.47 -13.76 12.10
CA ASP A 488 32.96 -15.11 11.80
C ASP A 488 31.98 -16.19 12.27
N LYS A 489 31.37 -16.02 13.46
CA LYS A 489 30.33 -16.92 13.96
C LYS A 489 29.14 -17.00 12.98
N TYR A 490 28.63 -15.85 12.54
CA TYR A 490 27.50 -15.84 11.60
C TYR A 490 27.87 -16.39 10.22
N THR A 491 29.08 -16.15 9.75
CA THR A 491 29.60 -16.76 8.52
C THR A 491 29.61 -18.29 8.63
N THR A 492 30.16 -18.82 9.75
CA THR A 492 30.19 -20.28 9.99
C THR A 492 28.78 -20.86 10.02
N SER A 493 27.88 -20.25 10.77
CA SER A 493 26.47 -20.70 10.84
C SER A 493 25.76 -20.64 9.49
N TYR A 494 26.07 -19.64 8.64
CA TYR A 494 25.58 -19.58 7.26
C TYR A 494 26.04 -20.78 6.42
N GLU A 495 27.33 -21.07 6.42
CA GLU A 495 27.87 -22.19 5.60
C GLU A 495 27.34 -23.54 6.08
N GLU A 496 27.24 -23.76 7.40
CA GLU A 496 26.64 -24.98 7.98
C GLU A 496 25.16 -25.12 7.56
N LEU A 497 24.37 -24.07 7.66
CA LEU A 497 22.95 -24.10 7.28
C LEU A 497 22.78 -24.31 5.77
N LYS A 498 23.62 -23.68 4.96
CA LYS A 498 23.66 -23.88 3.50
C LYS A 498 23.93 -25.34 3.14
N GLU A 499 24.86 -25.99 3.84
CA GLU A 499 25.15 -27.42 3.63
C GLU A 499 23.94 -28.29 4.02
N ILE A 500 23.33 -28.02 5.20
CA ILE A 500 22.14 -28.74 5.66
C ILE A 500 20.99 -28.63 4.65
N ILE A 501 20.71 -27.42 4.13
CA ILE A 501 19.67 -27.20 3.13
C ILE A 501 19.97 -27.97 1.84
N ASN A 502 21.22 -27.93 1.37
CA ASN A 502 21.61 -28.64 0.13
C ASN A 502 21.60 -30.15 0.25
N GLN A 503 21.87 -30.69 1.44
CA GLN A 503 21.85 -32.13 1.71
C GLN A 503 20.43 -32.68 1.88
N ASN A 504 19.58 -31.96 2.62
CA ASN A 504 18.28 -32.49 3.06
C ASN A 504 17.10 -32.06 2.18
N CYS A 505 17.18 -30.89 1.51
CA CYS A 505 16.01 -30.28 0.87
C CYS A 505 15.98 -30.40 -0.67
N TRP A 506 16.93 -31.11 -1.27
CA TRP A 506 16.99 -31.29 -2.72
C TRP A 506 16.25 -32.56 -3.15
N ASP A 507 15.25 -32.40 -4.03
CA ASP A 507 14.59 -33.53 -4.70
C ASP A 507 15.39 -33.91 -5.97
N GLU A 508 16.11 -35.01 -5.91
CA GLU A 508 16.96 -35.48 -7.02
C GLU A 508 16.16 -35.80 -8.29
N LYS A 509 14.92 -36.28 -8.15
CA LYS A 509 14.07 -36.65 -9.28
C LYS A 509 13.42 -35.41 -9.91
N GLY A 510 13.03 -34.43 -9.09
CA GLY A 510 12.43 -33.18 -9.52
C GLY A 510 13.44 -32.13 -9.98
N GLU A 511 14.70 -32.24 -9.53
CA GLU A 511 15.77 -31.27 -9.73
C GLU A 511 15.42 -29.87 -9.18
N TYR A 512 14.80 -29.83 -7.97
CA TYR A 512 14.41 -28.60 -7.27
C TYR A 512 14.38 -28.79 -5.75
N TYR A 513 14.26 -27.69 -4.99
CA TYR A 513 14.16 -27.74 -3.54
C TYR A 513 12.73 -28.00 -3.09
N VAL A 514 12.53 -28.88 -2.10
CA VAL A 514 11.24 -29.19 -1.49
C VAL A 514 10.75 -28.01 -0.62
N ARG A 515 9.45 -28.00 -0.31
CA ARG A 515 8.83 -26.92 0.48
C ARG A 515 9.07 -27.06 1.98
N GLY A 516 9.12 -28.27 2.48
CA GLY A 516 9.28 -28.56 3.89
C GLY A 516 9.09 -30.02 4.23
N PHE A 517 8.96 -30.28 5.54
CA PHE A 517 8.73 -31.62 6.09
C PHE A 517 7.61 -31.55 7.12
N SER A 518 6.75 -32.57 7.16
CA SER A 518 5.66 -32.71 8.13
C SER A 518 5.35 -34.19 8.33
N HIS A 519 5.16 -34.65 9.56
CA HIS A 519 4.89 -36.05 9.90
C HIS A 519 5.90 -37.03 9.28
N GLY A 520 7.18 -36.62 9.16
CA GLY A 520 8.23 -37.43 8.53
C GLY A 520 8.10 -37.58 7.01
N LYS A 521 7.19 -36.84 6.36
CA LYS A 521 7.00 -36.82 4.91
C LYS A 521 7.52 -35.51 4.32
N VAL A 522 7.94 -35.56 3.06
CA VAL A 522 8.31 -34.39 2.26
C VAL A 522 7.03 -33.64 1.82
N ILE A 523 7.03 -32.33 1.92
CA ILE A 523 6.01 -31.42 1.36
C ILE A 523 6.62 -30.71 0.16
N GLY A 524 5.93 -30.71 -0.98
CA GLY A 524 6.38 -30.03 -2.21
C GLY A 524 7.59 -30.70 -2.88
N GLY A 525 7.64 -32.02 -2.87
CA GLY A 525 8.56 -32.86 -3.63
C GLY A 525 7.81 -33.77 -4.62
N THR A 526 8.53 -34.44 -5.52
CA THR A 526 7.93 -35.31 -6.56
C THR A 526 7.10 -36.49 -6.01
N GLU A 527 7.29 -36.86 -4.75
CA GLU A 527 6.55 -37.95 -4.09
C GLU A 527 5.48 -37.39 -3.11
N SER A 528 5.29 -36.08 -3.04
CA SER A 528 4.29 -35.47 -2.18
C SER A 528 2.88 -35.71 -2.70
N GLU A 529 1.93 -35.91 -1.79
CA GLU A 529 0.51 -35.90 -2.09
C GLU A 529 0.06 -34.44 -2.36
N GLY A 530 -0.70 -34.21 -3.43
CA GLY A 530 -1.14 -32.87 -3.84
C GLY A 530 -0.06 -32.09 -4.57
N SER A 531 0.39 -30.96 -4.00
CA SER A 531 1.42 -30.11 -4.64
C SER A 531 2.81 -30.71 -4.59
N THR A 532 3.46 -30.77 -5.74
CA THR A 532 4.80 -31.37 -5.90
C THR A 532 5.92 -30.33 -5.96
N ILE A 533 5.62 -29.09 -6.31
CA ILE A 533 6.61 -28.00 -6.35
C ILE A 533 6.01 -26.68 -5.86
N TYR A 534 6.80 -25.87 -5.17
CA TYR A 534 6.45 -24.52 -4.71
C TYR A 534 7.48 -23.50 -5.21
N ALA A 535 7.00 -22.27 -5.48
CA ALA A 535 7.83 -21.17 -5.95
C ALA A 535 8.89 -20.71 -4.94
N ASN A 536 8.48 -20.58 -3.67
CA ASN A 536 9.33 -19.96 -2.64
C ASN A 536 10.69 -20.62 -2.44
N PRO A 537 10.82 -21.95 -2.28
CA PRO A 537 12.14 -22.56 -2.10
C PRO A 537 13.08 -22.32 -3.28
N GLN A 538 12.55 -22.30 -4.51
CA GLN A 538 13.35 -22.11 -5.70
C GLN A 538 13.91 -20.68 -5.78
N THR A 539 13.06 -19.70 -5.52
CA THR A 539 13.43 -18.29 -5.58
C THR A 539 14.30 -17.85 -4.40
N TRP A 540 13.99 -18.34 -3.20
CA TRP A 540 14.73 -18.01 -1.98
C TRP A 540 16.08 -18.73 -1.88
N ALA A 541 16.25 -19.85 -2.57
CA ALA A 541 17.56 -20.47 -2.71
C ALA A 541 18.57 -19.54 -3.42
N VAL A 542 18.08 -18.76 -4.41
CA VAL A 542 18.89 -17.76 -5.10
C VAL A 542 19.07 -16.51 -4.24
N LEU A 543 17.97 -15.95 -3.69
CA LEU A 543 18.00 -14.71 -2.89
C LEU A 543 18.91 -14.82 -1.66
N SER A 544 18.91 -15.96 -0.98
CA SER A 544 19.77 -16.23 0.18
C SER A 544 21.21 -16.63 -0.20
N GLY A 545 21.43 -17.06 -1.44
CA GLY A 545 22.72 -17.54 -1.91
C GLY A 545 23.06 -18.96 -1.46
N VAL A 546 22.08 -19.76 -1.00
CA VAL A 546 22.32 -21.17 -0.61
C VAL A 546 22.41 -22.11 -1.81
N VAL A 547 21.84 -21.75 -2.95
CA VAL A 547 21.88 -22.56 -4.17
C VAL A 547 23.32 -22.75 -4.65
N THR A 548 23.67 -23.99 -5.09
CA THR A 548 24.96 -24.24 -5.72
C THR A 548 24.90 -23.88 -7.22
N ALA A 549 26.07 -23.56 -7.80
CA ALA A 549 26.15 -23.16 -9.20
C ALA A 549 25.55 -24.19 -10.17
N GLU A 550 25.75 -25.48 -9.89
CA GLU A 550 25.22 -26.59 -10.69
C GLU A 550 23.70 -26.75 -10.62
N ARG A 551 23.06 -26.27 -9.53
CA ARG A 551 21.61 -26.36 -9.29
C ARG A 551 20.84 -25.19 -9.81
N VAL A 552 21.49 -24.05 -10.10
CA VAL A 552 20.82 -22.84 -10.56
C VAL A 552 19.98 -23.09 -11.82
N GLU A 553 20.59 -23.66 -12.86
CA GLU A 553 19.88 -23.90 -14.13
C GLU A 553 18.80 -24.99 -13.99
N LYS A 554 18.98 -25.94 -13.07
CA LYS A 554 18.00 -27.00 -12.80
C LYS A 554 16.74 -26.42 -12.17
N ILE A 555 16.87 -25.58 -11.13
CA ILE A 555 15.70 -24.93 -10.53
C ILE A 555 15.00 -23.96 -11.50
N VAL A 556 15.75 -23.29 -12.37
CA VAL A 556 15.18 -22.46 -13.43
C VAL A 556 14.35 -23.31 -14.40
N ALA A 557 14.90 -24.41 -14.90
CA ALA A 557 14.18 -25.32 -15.79
C ALA A 557 12.93 -25.93 -15.14
N ALA A 558 13.02 -26.32 -13.85
CA ALA A 558 11.88 -26.84 -13.10
C ALA A 558 10.78 -25.77 -12.88
N THR A 559 11.17 -24.54 -12.55
CA THR A 559 10.21 -23.43 -12.40
C THR A 559 9.51 -23.12 -13.73
N ASP A 560 10.23 -23.06 -14.83
CA ASP A 560 9.66 -22.84 -16.16
C ASP A 560 8.67 -23.93 -16.56
N LYS A 561 9.02 -25.15 -16.26
CA LYS A 561 8.18 -26.29 -16.62
C LYS A 561 6.88 -26.38 -15.83
N TYR A 562 6.90 -26.05 -14.55
CA TYR A 562 5.79 -26.37 -13.65
C TYR A 562 5.06 -25.14 -13.09
N ILE A 563 5.76 -24.02 -12.90
CA ILE A 563 5.22 -22.89 -12.13
C ILE A 563 4.99 -21.65 -12.99
N VAL A 564 5.82 -21.39 -14.00
CA VAL A 564 5.69 -20.20 -14.85
C VAL A 564 4.52 -20.37 -15.82
N THR A 565 3.63 -19.39 -15.83
CA THR A 565 2.45 -19.31 -16.71
C THR A 565 2.44 -18.00 -17.48
N ASP A 566 1.45 -17.83 -18.37
CA ASP A 566 1.23 -16.55 -19.08
C ASP A 566 0.77 -15.42 -18.14
N LEU A 567 0.23 -15.76 -16.97
CA LEU A 567 -0.21 -14.78 -15.95
C LEU A 567 0.90 -14.40 -14.94
N GLY A 568 1.97 -15.18 -14.86
CA GLY A 568 3.04 -15.05 -13.87
C GLY A 568 3.38 -16.38 -13.18
N CYS A 569 3.92 -16.33 -11.98
CA CYS A 569 4.41 -17.49 -11.25
C CYS A 569 3.36 -18.04 -10.26
N LEU A 570 2.98 -19.30 -10.41
CA LEU A 570 2.12 -20.00 -9.44
C LEU A 570 2.84 -20.12 -8.09
N VAL A 571 2.07 -20.08 -7.01
CA VAL A 571 2.61 -20.37 -5.66
C VAL A 571 3.07 -21.82 -5.56
N ASN A 572 2.26 -22.74 -6.07
CA ASN A 572 2.47 -24.18 -6.02
C ASN A 572 1.84 -24.87 -7.23
N TYR A 573 2.33 -26.08 -7.56
CA TYR A 573 1.80 -26.89 -8.64
C TYR A 573 1.98 -28.40 -8.34
N PRO A 574 1.00 -29.25 -8.71
CA PRO A 574 -0.37 -28.83 -9.05
C PRO A 574 -1.10 -28.20 -7.85
N ALA A 575 -2.19 -27.50 -8.10
CA ALA A 575 -3.06 -27.04 -7.01
C ALA A 575 -3.63 -28.24 -6.24
N TYR A 576 -3.88 -28.08 -4.94
CA TYR A 576 -4.59 -29.07 -4.14
C TYR A 576 -6.02 -29.22 -4.63
N ALA A 577 -6.40 -30.40 -5.07
CA ALA A 577 -7.74 -30.69 -5.60
C ALA A 577 -8.77 -30.97 -4.50
N GLU A 578 -8.31 -31.46 -3.36
CA GLU A 578 -9.13 -31.86 -2.21
C GLU A 578 -8.62 -31.22 -0.93
N ALA A 579 -9.50 -31.07 0.05
CA ALA A 579 -9.16 -30.60 1.38
C ALA A 579 -8.28 -31.61 2.11
N MET A 580 -7.12 -31.19 2.57
CA MET A 580 -6.12 -32.00 3.30
C MET A 580 -5.87 -31.29 4.64
N PRO A 581 -6.47 -31.76 5.76
CA PRO A 581 -6.33 -31.11 7.07
C PRO A 581 -4.87 -30.95 7.52
N GLU A 582 -4.01 -31.92 7.23
CA GLU A 582 -2.59 -31.92 7.56
C GLU A 582 -1.76 -30.87 6.81
N ILE A 583 -2.29 -30.34 5.71
CA ILE A 583 -1.71 -29.26 4.90
C ILE A 583 -2.29 -27.91 5.30
N GLY A 584 -3.53 -27.89 5.78
CA GLY A 584 -4.22 -26.72 6.28
C GLY A 584 -4.99 -25.93 5.23
N ARG A 585 -5.20 -24.63 5.50
CA ARG A 585 -6.12 -23.76 4.79
C ARG A 585 -5.89 -23.67 3.28
N ILE A 586 -4.66 -23.80 2.81
CA ILE A 586 -4.34 -23.76 1.38
C ILE A 586 -5.12 -24.80 0.59
N SER A 587 -5.29 -26.00 1.15
CA SER A 587 -6.02 -27.11 0.53
C SER A 587 -7.55 -26.93 0.55
N TYR A 588 -8.07 -26.00 1.37
CA TYR A 588 -9.49 -25.66 1.43
C TYR A 588 -9.90 -24.58 0.41
N GLN A 589 -8.93 -23.89 -0.17
CA GLN A 589 -9.18 -22.95 -1.25
C GLN A 589 -9.41 -23.72 -2.55
N TYR A 590 -10.32 -23.23 -3.38
CA TYR A 590 -10.54 -23.86 -4.70
C TYR A 590 -9.27 -23.82 -5.55
N PRO A 591 -8.97 -24.89 -6.32
CA PRO A 591 -7.81 -24.93 -7.22
C PRO A 591 -7.75 -23.71 -8.15
N GLY A 592 -6.58 -23.10 -8.25
CA GLY A 592 -6.34 -21.92 -9.08
C GLY A 592 -6.83 -20.60 -8.46
N THR A 593 -7.07 -20.57 -7.13
CA THR A 593 -7.47 -19.35 -6.43
C THR A 593 -6.49 -19.04 -5.29
N VAL A 594 -6.27 -17.75 -5.03
CA VAL A 594 -5.47 -17.19 -3.93
C VAL A 594 -4.11 -17.90 -3.80
N GLU A 595 -3.84 -18.63 -2.70
CA GLU A 595 -2.58 -19.35 -2.49
C GLU A 595 -2.57 -20.77 -3.07
N ASN A 596 -3.72 -21.31 -3.50
CA ASN A 596 -3.80 -22.69 -4.02
C ASN A 596 -3.66 -22.72 -5.54
N GLY A 597 -2.42 -22.67 -6.03
CA GLY A 597 -2.13 -22.79 -7.46
C GLY A 597 -2.50 -21.56 -8.32
N ALA A 598 -2.83 -20.42 -7.71
CA ALA A 598 -2.95 -19.17 -8.44
C ALA A 598 -1.60 -18.49 -8.65
N VAL A 599 -1.55 -17.50 -9.54
CA VAL A 599 -0.43 -16.56 -9.62
C VAL A 599 -0.53 -15.61 -8.44
N TYR A 600 0.33 -15.78 -7.45
CA TYR A 600 0.44 -14.86 -6.34
C TYR A 600 1.53 -13.84 -6.65
N CYS A 601 1.15 -12.58 -6.86
CA CYS A 601 2.06 -11.55 -7.39
C CYS A 601 3.29 -11.34 -6.50
N HIS A 602 3.16 -11.57 -5.19
CA HIS A 602 4.29 -11.48 -4.26
C HIS A 602 5.31 -12.62 -4.48
N ALA A 603 4.86 -13.87 -4.70
CA ALA A 603 5.75 -14.98 -5.04
C ALA A 603 6.40 -14.77 -6.42
N THR A 604 5.65 -14.21 -7.39
CA THR A 604 6.22 -13.81 -8.69
C THR A 604 7.28 -12.71 -8.51
N ALA A 605 7.07 -11.75 -7.60
CA ALA A 605 8.05 -10.71 -7.31
C ALA A 605 9.34 -11.27 -6.70
N PHE A 606 9.28 -12.30 -5.86
CA PHE A 606 10.47 -13.03 -5.40
C PHE A 606 11.24 -13.65 -6.58
N LYS A 607 10.51 -14.28 -7.52
CA LYS A 607 11.12 -14.86 -8.72
C LYS A 607 11.81 -13.81 -9.57
N ILE A 608 11.14 -12.69 -9.84
CA ILE A 608 11.70 -11.59 -10.61
C ILE A 608 13.00 -11.09 -9.97
N ASN A 609 13.02 -10.89 -8.64
CA ASN A 609 14.21 -10.47 -7.93
C ASN A 609 15.33 -11.54 -7.98
N ALA A 610 15.00 -12.82 -7.93
CA ALA A 610 15.96 -13.91 -8.09
C ALA A 610 16.57 -13.93 -9.51
N ASP A 611 15.76 -13.65 -10.55
CA ASP A 611 16.22 -13.61 -11.93
C ASP A 611 17.18 -12.42 -12.17
N VAL A 612 16.88 -11.22 -11.71
CA VAL A 612 17.82 -10.08 -11.83
C VAL A 612 19.09 -10.29 -11.01
N MET A 613 19.01 -10.94 -9.85
CA MET A 613 20.18 -11.26 -9.04
C MET A 613 21.14 -12.23 -9.75
N ARG A 614 20.63 -13.05 -10.67
CA ARG A 614 21.42 -13.91 -11.55
C ARG A 614 21.95 -13.19 -12.79
N GLY A 615 21.61 -11.93 -13.00
CA GLY A 615 21.95 -11.15 -14.17
C GLY A 615 21.00 -11.35 -15.37
N ASP A 616 19.88 -12.08 -15.20
CA ASP A 616 18.89 -12.34 -16.25
C ASP A 616 17.77 -11.27 -16.23
N GLY A 617 18.12 -10.06 -16.63
CA GLY A 617 17.19 -8.94 -16.64
C GLY A 617 16.06 -9.08 -17.66
N GLU A 618 16.33 -9.71 -18.82
CA GLU A 618 15.31 -9.94 -19.83
C GLU A 618 14.20 -10.88 -19.34
N ARG A 619 14.58 -11.99 -18.69
CA ARG A 619 13.64 -12.92 -18.10
C ARG A 619 12.82 -12.26 -16.99
N ALA A 620 13.48 -11.53 -16.09
CA ALA A 620 12.84 -10.80 -15.01
C ALA A 620 11.82 -9.78 -15.54
N TYR A 621 12.15 -9.06 -16.60
CA TYR A 621 11.27 -8.06 -17.21
C TYR A 621 10.04 -8.69 -17.86
N ARG A 622 10.17 -9.83 -18.54
CA ARG A 622 9.02 -10.58 -19.06
C ARG A 622 8.05 -10.97 -17.95
N GLU A 623 8.56 -11.51 -16.84
CA GLU A 623 7.72 -11.92 -15.71
C GLU A 623 7.09 -10.71 -14.98
N LEU A 624 7.85 -9.60 -14.86
CA LEU A 624 7.32 -8.35 -14.30
C LEU A 624 6.13 -7.84 -15.10
N LYS A 625 6.23 -7.82 -16.44
CA LYS A 625 5.14 -7.34 -17.30
C LYS A 625 3.86 -8.15 -17.14
N LYS A 626 3.94 -9.45 -16.84
CA LYS A 626 2.76 -10.31 -16.62
C LYS A 626 1.96 -9.89 -15.39
N ILE A 627 2.62 -9.52 -14.28
CA ILE A 627 1.96 -9.13 -13.02
C ILE A 627 1.65 -7.64 -12.93
N MET A 628 2.11 -6.84 -13.90
CA MET A 628 1.69 -5.44 -13.99
C MET A 628 0.19 -5.38 -14.31
N PRO A 629 -0.58 -4.51 -13.64
CA PRO A 629 -2.01 -4.36 -13.94
C PRO A 629 -2.21 -3.89 -15.39
N ASP A 630 -3.33 -4.26 -15.99
CA ASP A 630 -3.64 -3.93 -17.38
C ASP A 630 -2.50 -4.33 -18.34
N SER A 631 -2.04 -5.58 -18.19
CA SER A 631 -1.04 -6.21 -19.06
C SER A 631 -1.71 -6.81 -20.30
N GLU A 632 -0.91 -7.25 -21.28
CA GLU A 632 -1.42 -7.93 -22.48
C GLU A 632 -2.21 -9.22 -22.14
N THR A 633 -1.77 -9.95 -21.11
CA THR A 633 -2.40 -11.21 -20.67
C THR A 633 -3.54 -11.00 -19.66
N THR A 634 -3.48 -9.91 -18.90
CA THR A 634 -4.49 -9.54 -17.91
C THR A 634 -4.98 -8.10 -18.12
N PRO A 635 -5.55 -7.78 -19.30
CA PRO A 635 -6.12 -6.47 -19.53
C PRO A 635 -7.24 -6.19 -18.52
N TYR A 636 -7.53 -4.92 -18.31
CA TYR A 636 -8.54 -4.47 -17.32
C TYR A 636 -9.87 -5.21 -17.45
N GLU A 637 -10.36 -5.42 -18.68
CA GLU A 637 -11.62 -6.08 -18.96
C GLU A 637 -11.65 -7.55 -18.47
N VAL A 638 -10.50 -8.20 -18.45
CA VAL A 638 -10.34 -9.57 -17.95
C VAL A 638 -10.13 -9.56 -16.46
N SER A 639 -9.16 -8.81 -16.00
CA SER A 639 -8.69 -8.86 -14.60
C SER A 639 -9.57 -8.07 -13.64
N GLY A 640 -10.09 -6.92 -14.05
CA GLY A 640 -10.71 -5.93 -13.18
C GLY A 640 -9.69 -5.23 -12.27
N ALA A 641 -8.38 -5.36 -12.56
CA ALA A 641 -7.34 -4.69 -11.77
C ALA A 641 -7.31 -3.19 -12.05
N LEU A 642 -7.16 -2.36 -11.02
CA LEU A 642 -6.93 -0.93 -11.20
C LEU A 642 -5.60 -0.71 -11.94
N PRO A 643 -5.54 0.05 -13.04
CA PRO A 643 -4.34 0.15 -13.89
C PRO A 643 -3.11 0.77 -13.23
N TYR A 644 -3.28 1.43 -12.09
CA TYR A 644 -2.24 2.18 -11.36
C TYR A 644 -1.87 1.54 -10.01
N THR A 645 -2.34 0.33 -9.70
CA THR A 645 -1.99 -0.37 -8.46
C THR A 645 -1.79 -1.86 -8.68
N LEU A 646 -0.81 -2.44 -7.99
CA LEU A 646 -0.61 -3.88 -8.00
C LEU A 646 -1.72 -4.60 -7.23
N THR A 647 -1.98 -5.84 -7.62
CA THR A 647 -2.93 -6.75 -6.97
C THR A 647 -2.19 -7.89 -6.25
N SER A 648 -2.88 -8.56 -5.34
CA SER A 648 -2.31 -9.70 -4.61
C SER A 648 -2.15 -10.95 -5.46
N CYS A 649 -3.13 -11.24 -6.35
CA CYS A 649 -3.11 -12.45 -7.16
C CYS A 649 -3.94 -12.33 -8.43
N TYR A 650 -3.66 -13.23 -9.39
CA TYR A 650 -4.50 -13.51 -10.55
C TYR A 650 -4.93 -14.98 -10.50
N ALA A 651 -6.22 -15.24 -10.64
CA ALA A 651 -6.77 -16.58 -10.62
C ALA A 651 -6.36 -17.38 -11.87
N THR A 652 -6.03 -18.64 -11.70
CA THR A 652 -5.74 -19.59 -12.78
C THR A 652 -6.84 -20.63 -12.96
N ASN A 653 -7.89 -20.57 -12.12
CA ASN A 653 -9.08 -21.38 -12.27
C ASN A 653 -9.81 -21.04 -13.58
N GLU A 654 -10.22 -22.04 -14.35
CA GLU A 654 -10.84 -21.85 -15.68
C GLU A 654 -12.09 -20.97 -15.69
N HIS A 655 -12.89 -20.97 -14.60
CA HIS A 655 -14.11 -20.19 -14.50
C HIS A 655 -13.88 -18.70 -14.21
N ILE A 656 -12.71 -18.36 -13.67
CA ILE A 656 -12.35 -16.99 -13.27
C ILE A 656 -10.92 -16.64 -13.73
N TRP A 657 -10.47 -17.21 -14.84
CA TRP A 657 -9.12 -17.01 -15.36
C TRP A 657 -8.75 -15.53 -15.47
N GLY A 658 -7.58 -15.18 -14.92
CA GLY A 658 -7.05 -13.82 -14.96
C GLY A 658 -7.76 -12.81 -14.04
N LYS A 659 -8.84 -13.20 -13.33
CA LYS A 659 -9.48 -12.30 -12.36
C LYS A 659 -8.55 -11.96 -11.21
N THR A 660 -8.55 -10.69 -10.82
CA THR A 660 -7.68 -10.17 -9.75
C THR A 660 -8.23 -10.48 -8.36
N GLY A 661 -7.30 -10.56 -7.40
CA GLY A 661 -7.60 -10.54 -5.98
C GLY A 661 -7.73 -9.11 -5.43
N ARG A 662 -7.13 -8.85 -4.27
CA ARG A 662 -7.21 -7.55 -3.57
C ARG A 662 -6.31 -6.50 -4.23
N PRO A 663 -6.84 -5.37 -4.72
CA PRO A 663 -6.03 -4.24 -5.16
C PRO A 663 -5.36 -3.55 -3.96
N TRP A 664 -4.28 -2.82 -4.19
CA TRP A 664 -3.47 -2.08 -3.23
C TRP A 664 -2.70 -2.93 -2.20
N LEU A 665 -3.36 -3.85 -1.49
CA LEU A 665 -2.80 -4.59 -0.35
C LEU A 665 -1.96 -5.78 -0.80
N THR A 666 -0.72 -5.54 -1.23
CA THR A 666 0.22 -6.59 -1.65
C THR A 666 1.67 -6.23 -1.37
N GLY A 667 2.43 -7.18 -0.79
CA GLY A 667 3.87 -7.05 -0.58
C GLY A 667 4.69 -6.98 -1.87
N SER A 668 4.10 -7.35 -3.02
CA SER A 668 4.78 -7.24 -4.33
C SER A 668 5.23 -5.82 -4.66
N GLN A 669 4.60 -4.78 -4.09
CA GLN A 669 4.97 -3.38 -4.32
C GLN A 669 6.41 -3.06 -3.90
N GLY A 670 6.81 -3.46 -2.68
CA GLY A 670 8.17 -3.26 -2.18
C GLY A 670 9.20 -4.05 -2.99
N TRP A 671 8.88 -5.29 -3.32
CA TRP A 671 9.76 -6.15 -4.11
C TRP A 671 9.90 -5.69 -5.55
N MET A 672 8.85 -5.13 -6.16
CA MET A 672 8.94 -4.52 -7.49
C MET A 672 9.81 -3.26 -7.48
N MET A 673 9.68 -2.40 -6.46
CA MET A 673 10.54 -1.23 -6.28
C MET A 673 12.02 -1.65 -6.25
N ARG A 674 12.36 -2.68 -5.46
CA ARG A 674 13.71 -3.23 -5.36
C ARG A 674 14.17 -3.87 -6.68
N CYS A 675 13.31 -4.63 -7.35
CA CYS A 675 13.63 -5.24 -8.65
C CYS A 675 14.07 -4.19 -9.67
N VAL A 676 13.35 -3.07 -9.76
CA VAL A 676 13.69 -2.04 -10.73
C VAL A 676 14.96 -1.28 -10.33
N VAL A 677 15.06 -0.77 -9.11
CA VAL A 677 16.18 0.07 -8.67
C VAL A 677 17.43 -0.76 -8.40
N GLU A 678 17.32 -1.84 -7.61
CA GLU A 678 18.46 -2.65 -7.20
C GLU A 678 18.79 -3.77 -8.19
N GLY A 679 17.82 -4.17 -9.01
CA GLY A 679 17.97 -5.21 -10.04
C GLY A 679 18.27 -4.64 -11.42
N PHE A 680 17.27 -4.15 -12.15
CA PHE A 680 17.48 -3.67 -13.54
C PHE A 680 18.50 -2.56 -13.63
N LEU A 681 18.40 -1.53 -12.75
CA LEU A 681 19.37 -0.44 -12.70
C LEU A 681 20.62 -0.80 -11.88
N GLY A 682 20.55 -1.89 -11.10
CA GLY A 682 21.67 -2.48 -10.38
C GLY A 682 22.21 -1.62 -9.24
N ILE A 683 21.47 -0.65 -8.73
CA ILE A 683 21.93 0.28 -7.68
C ILE A 683 21.60 -0.32 -6.32
N GLN A 684 22.52 -1.15 -5.81
CA GLN A 684 22.34 -1.92 -4.58
C GLN A 684 22.90 -1.20 -3.36
N LYS A 685 22.10 -1.08 -2.31
CA LYS A 685 22.53 -0.51 -1.02
C LYS A 685 23.67 -1.32 -0.41
N ALA A 686 24.70 -0.63 0.07
CA ALA A 686 25.83 -1.23 0.76
C ALA A 686 26.30 -0.32 1.91
N TYR A 687 27.02 -0.87 2.87
CA TYR A 687 27.60 -0.06 3.92
C TYR A 687 28.63 0.91 3.36
N GLY A 688 28.39 2.20 3.54
CA GLY A 688 29.24 3.27 3.06
C GLY A 688 29.09 3.65 1.57
N GLY A 689 28.15 3.06 0.83
CA GLY A 689 27.97 3.37 -0.59
C GLY A 689 26.90 2.53 -1.31
N PHE A 690 27.04 2.47 -2.62
CA PHE A 690 26.26 1.63 -3.51
C PHE A 690 27.16 0.70 -4.30
N TYR A 691 26.80 -0.59 -4.40
CA TYR A 691 27.31 -1.42 -5.50
C TYR A 691 26.46 -1.18 -6.75
N VAL A 692 27.10 -1.20 -7.91
CA VAL A 692 26.42 -0.93 -9.18
C VAL A 692 26.66 -2.08 -10.15
N THR A 693 25.61 -2.90 -10.38
CA THR A 693 25.64 -4.08 -11.23
C THR A 693 24.34 -4.20 -12.01
N PRO A 694 24.14 -3.38 -13.09
CA PRO A 694 22.89 -3.36 -13.84
C PRO A 694 22.60 -4.69 -14.53
N ALA A 695 21.32 -5.07 -14.57
CA ALA A 695 20.79 -6.19 -15.35
C ALA A 695 19.58 -5.72 -16.15
N MET A 696 19.81 -4.75 -17.05
CA MET A 696 18.74 -4.16 -17.86
C MET A 696 18.18 -5.16 -18.88
N PRO A 697 16.87 -5.08 -19.18
CA PRO A 697 16.27 -5.78 -20.32
C PRO A 697 17.00 -5.47 -21.63
N ASP A 698 16.93 -6.37 -22.60
CA ASP A 698 17.69 -6.26 -23.85
C ASP A 698 17.33 -5.01 -24.67
N ASP A 699 16.06 -4.61 -24.64
CA ASP A 699 15.54 -3.44 -25.36
C ASP A 699 15.91 -2.10 -24.68
N TRP A 700 16.46 -2.12 -23.45
CA TRP A 700 16.84 -0.89 -22.76
C TRP A 700 18.27 -0.48 -23.11
N ASN A 701 18.40 0.53 -23.98
CA ASN A 701 19.71 1.06 -24.38
C ASN A 701 20.25 2.09 -23.38
N GLU A 702 19.37 2.79 -22.68
CA GLU A 702 19.72 3.81 -21.70
C GLU A 702 18.67 3.85 -20.58
N ALA A 703 19.13 4.11 -19.36
CA ALA A 703 18.29 4.37 -18.21
C ALA A 703 18.98 5.36 -17.26
N GLU A 704 18.16 6.10 -16.50
CA GLU A 704 18.64 7.04 -15.48
C GLU A 704 17.99 6.71 -14.13
N CYS A 705 18.75 6.91 -13.06
CA CYS A 705 18.21 6.90 -11.69
C CYS A 705 18.77 8.07 -10.90
N MET A 706 17.91 8.77 -10.17
CA MET A 706 18.29 9.82 -9.24
C MET A 706 17.91 9.40 -7.84
N ILE A 707 18.86 9.46 -6.90
CA ILE A 707 18.65 9.13 -5.48
C ILE A 707 19.14 10.31 -4.64
N GLU A 708 18.26 10.91 -3.86
CA GLU A 708 18.62 11.91 -2.86
C GLU A 708 18.87 11.22 -1.51
N ARG A 709 20.10 11.34 -1.01
CA ARG A 709 20.50 10.78 0.29
C ARG A 709 21.24 11.83 1.12
N ASN A 710 20.70 12.18 2.28
CA ASN A 710 21.31 13.13 3.22
C ASN A 710 21.73 14.46 2.57
N GLY A 711 20.94 14.98 1.64
CA GLY A 711 21.23 16.23 0.92
C GLY A 711 22.16 16.09 -0.29
N THR A 712 22.69 14.90 -0.55
CA THR A 712 23.45 14.59 -1.77
C THR A 712 22.54 13.98 -2.84
N GLU A 713 22.52 14.55 -4.04
CA GLU A 713 21.84 13.98 -5.20
C GLU A 713 22.81 13.09 -5.99
N TYR A 714 22.56 11.79 -6.02
CA TYR A 714 23.27 10.84 -6.87
C TYR A 714 22.49 10.68 -8.18
N VAL A 715 23.17 10.92 -9.31
CA VAL A 715 22.60 10.78 -10.67
C VAL A 715 23.34 9.65 -11.37
N PHE A 716 22.66 8.53 -11.53
CA PHE A 716 23.17 7.37 -12.24
C PHE A 716 22.66 7.40 -13.69
N THR A 717 23.57 7.37 -14.66
CA THR A 717 23.28 7.22 -16.09
C THR A 717 23.84 5.89 -16.56
N ILE A 718 23.00 5.00 -17.07
CA ILE A 718 23.36 3.66 -17.48
C ILE A 718 23.16 3.52 -18.98
N LYS A 719 24.17 3.09 -19.71
CA LYS A 719 24.15 2.94 -21.19
C LYS A 719 24.66 1.58 -21.62
N ARG A 720 23.97 0.95 -22.54
CA ARG A 720 24.42 -0.27 -23.21
C ARG A 720 25.34 0.07 -24.37
N THR A 721 26.63 -0.17 -24.18
CA THR A 721 27.68 0.15 -25.19
C THR A 721 28.48 -1.09 -25.61
N GLY A 722 28.33 -2.20 -24.91
CA GLY A 722 29.14 -3.42 -25.07
C GLY A 722 30.54 -3.31 -24.42
N VAL A 723 30.80 -2.27 -23.65
CA VAL A 723 32.03 -2.09 -22.87
C VAL A 723 31.67 -1.71 -21.46
N GLU A 724 32.08 -2.52 -20.49
CA GLU A 724 31.80 -2.25 -19.08
C GLU A 724 32.74 -1.19 -18.51
N SER A 725 32.17 -0.14 -17.94
CA SER A 725 32.93 0.86 -17.18
C SER A 725 32.05 1.62 -16.20
N ILE A 726 32.64 2.14 -15.14
CA ILE A 726 31.99 3.03 -14.17
C ILE A 726 32.89 4.24 -13.95
N THR A 727 32.30 5.44 -14.06
CA THR A 727 32.95 6.69 -13.67
C THR A 727 32.14 7.42 -12.62
N VAL A 728 32.83 8.06 -11.68
CA VAL A 728 32.21 8.92 -10.66
C VAL A 728 32.79 10.32 -10.85
N ASP A 729 31.95 11.30 -11.14
CA ASP A 729 32.34 12.66 -11.48
C ASP A 729 33.45 12.71 -12.57
N GLY A 730 33.33 11.85 -13.59
CA GLY A 730 34.28 11.70 -14.70
C GLY A 730 35.55 10.92 -14.34
N VAL A 731 35.69 10.39 -13.13
CA VAL A 731 36.87 9.60 -12.72
C VAL A 731 36.53 8.10 -12.77
N MET A 732 37.28 7.34 -13.57
CA MET A 732 37.16 5.91 -13.74
C MET A 732 37.34 5.18 -12.39
N GLN A 733 36.40 4.28 -12.08
CA GLN A 733 36.45 3.43 -10.89
C GLN A 733 37.04 2.05 -11.24
N LYS A 734 37.81 1.48 -10.32
CA LYS A 734 38.34 0.11 -10.45
C LYS A 734 37.36 -0.98 -10.01
N GLN A 735 36.38 -0.61 -9.22
CA GLN A 735 35.38 -1.50 -8.66
C GLN A 735 33.98 -0.93 -8.91
N SER A 736 32.97 -1.78 -8.94
CA SER A 736 31.58 -1.40 -9.07
C SER A 736 30.98 -0.81 -7.76
N PHE A 737 31.78 -0.03 -7.02
CA PHE A 737 31.37 0.58 -5.76
C PHE A 737 31.46 2.11 -5.84
N VAL A 738 30.37 2.78 -5.50
CA VAL A 738 30.22 4.22 -5.43
C VAL A 738 30.10 4.62 -3.95
N ALA A 739 31.15 5.18 -3.38
CA ALA A 739 31.16 5.60 -1.98
C ALA A 739 30.16 6.75 -1.71
N PHE A 740 29.59 6.79 -0.51
CA PHE A 740 28.79 7.93 -0.09
C PHE A 740 29.65 9.21 -0.02
N SER A 741 29.03 10.32 -0.38
CA SER A 741 29.67 11.62 -0.52
C SER A 741 28.89 12.68 0.27
N GLU A 742 29.59 13.77 0.65
CA GLU A 742 28.99 14.98 1.23
C GLU A 742 28.80 16.11 0.20
N LYS A 743 29.11 15.85 -1.08
CA LYS A 743 28.87 16.79 -2.16
C LYS A 743 27.37 16.99 -2.37
N GLU A 744 26.99 18.16 -2.85
CA GLU A 744 25.61 18.44 -3.22
C GLU A 744 25.12 17.49 -4.34
N ARG A 745 26.00 17.14 -5.28
CA ARG A 745 25.70 16.26 -6.41
C ARG A 745 26.87 15.36 -6.77
N VAL A 746 26.56 14.11 -7.12
CA VAL A 746 27.50 13.10 -7.60
C VAL A 746 26.94 12.51 -8.90
N CYS A 747 27.71 12.58 -9.98
CA CYS A 747 27.34 11.97 -11.27
C CYS A 747 28.06 10.63 -11.43
N VAL A 748 27.28 9.58 -11.74
CA VAL A 748 27.78 8.22 -11.93
C VAL A 748 27.37 7.75 -13.33
N ASP A 749 28.35 7.65 -14.24
CA ASP A 749 28.12 7.12 -15.57
C ASP A 749 28.56 5.66 -15.63
N ILE A 750 27.67 4.81 -16.12
CA ILE A 750 27.84 3.35 -16.19
C ILE A 750 27.65 2.94 -17.63
N THR A 751 28.60 2.18 -18.15
CA THR A 751 28.43 1.47 -19.42
C THR A 751 28.46 -0.02 -19.20
N MET A 752 27.63 -0.76 -19.95
CA MET A 752 27.51 -2.23 -19.88
C MET A 752 27.43 -2.85 -21.25
#